data_49e9eb7ecd5b93f18d3089bb7a4d884c
#
_entry.id   49e9eb7ecd5b93f18d3089bb7a4d884c
#
_cell.length_a   1.000
_cell.length_b   1.000
_cell.length_c   1.000
_cell.angle_alpha   90.00
_cell.angle_beta   90.00
_cell.angle_gamma   90.00
#
_symmetry.space_group_name_H-M   'P 1'
#
loop_
_entity.id
_entity.type
_entity.pdbx_description
1 polymer ?
#
loop_
_entity_poly.entity_id
_entity_poly.type
_entity_poly.pdbx_seq_one_letter_code
_entity_poly.pdbx_strand_id
1 'polypeptide(L)'
;MTVISNVRAVRPNNPAAPYDPQRPAAQPRWVHPGVLALLAATAVLYLWGLGSSGWANNYYAAAAQAGTQDWKAWLFGSLDAGNAITVDKPPAAMWVMGLFGRLFGFNAFTMLLPEALMGVAAVGLLYLTVRRTSGPAAGLIAGAVLALTPVAALMFRFNNPDALLVLLLVAAAYCMVRATETASTRWIALAGCAIGLAFLTKMLQAFLVVPGLAVAFLVAAPVGMWKRIGKLLVGAATMIVSAGWYIALVSLWAADSRPYIAGSTDNSLLQLALGYNGIERITGSDGGPGGGHFGGGPGGANLFFGGEPGIGRLFGPSMGVEASWLLPAALIGLAAGIWFTRRTARTGTVRTGLLLWGGWLLVTGAVFSFMDGTVHPYYTVALAPAVAALVGISVAELWRGREFLVPRIVLAAMAATTGVWAFILLEGTPDWLPALRWIVLAGSVIVAAILAVGAHRLGRAAVVLATAAVLFGLAAPTAFAIYNVTHEHNGPGTMSGPSHDAGFGHGGPGGPGGPFGGHGPGAGEADNAALARLLEGADSRWAAASVGSMGVSSLELKTGASLMAIGGFTGSDNSPTLAQFQSYVADHEVRYFIGSDRGGPPHGRSGPAQQITQWVQQNFTPIDVGGTTVYDLSQPR
;
A
#
# COMPACT_ATOMS: atom_id res chain seq x y z
N MET A 1 -37.60 1.22 -20.22
CA MET A 1 -37.22 2.56 -19.78
C MET A 1 -35.76 2.80 -20.14
N THR A 2 -35.54 3.43 -21.28
CA THR A 2 -34.26 3.63 -21.95
C THR A 2 -33.80 5.06 -21.66
N VAL A 3 -33.29 5.32 -20.46
CA VAL A 3 -32.99 6.71 -20.04
C VAL A 3 -31.58 7.15 -20.42
N ILE A 4 -30.64 6.25 -20.51
CA ILE A 4 -29.22 6.60 -20.84
C ILE A 4 -28.92 6.50 -22.34
N SER A 5 -29.64 5.70 -23.12
CA SER A 5 -29.44 5.61 -24.56
C SER A 5 -30.08 6.73 -25.39
N ASN A 6 -31.04 7.47 -24.85
CA ASN A 6 -31.78 8.51 -25.58
C ASN A 6 -31.27 9.96 -25.37
N VAL A 7 -30.24 10.19 -24.55
CA VAL A 7 -29.65 11.54 -24.37
C VAL A 7 -28.92 12.05 -25.62
N ARG A 8 -28.74 11.22 -26.66
CA ARG A 8 -28.17 11.64 -27.96
C ARG A 8 -29.16 12.22 -28.97
N ALA A 9 -30.45 12.29 -28.69
CA ALA A 9 -31.47 12.52 -29.72
C ALA A 9 -32.22 13.88 -29.64
N VAL A 10 -31.82 14.84 -28.83
CA VAL A 10 -32.41 16.19 -28.89
C VAL A 10 -31.35 17.24 -29.23
N ARG A 11 -31.17 17.53 -30.51
CA ARG A 11 -30.46 18.72 -30.99
C ARG A 11 -31.47 19.74 -31.54
N PRO A 12 -31.33 21.05 -31.20
CA PRO A 12 -32.01 22.09 -31.92
C PRO A 12 -31.46 22.18 -33.35
N ASN A 13 -32.36 22.43 -34.30
CA ASN A 13 -32.07 22.63 -35.73
C ASN A 13 -31.09 23.78 -35.96
N ASN A 14 -29.83 23.47 -36.18
CA ASN A 14 -28.90 24.34 -36.85
C ASN A 14 -28.19 23.45 -37.91
N PRO A 15 -28.06 23.87 -39.18
CA PRO A 15 -27.39 23.06 -40.18
C PRO A 15 -25.90 22.97 -39.84
N ALA A 16 -25.57 21.97 -39.05
CA ALA A 16 -24.19 21.66 -38.70
C ALA A 16 -23.52 20.96 -39.90
N ALA A 17 -22.26 21.28 -40.15
CA ALA A 17 -21.40 20.60 -41.08
C ALA A 17 -21.53 19.06 -41.00
N PRO A 18 -21.36 18.33 -42.10
CA PRO A 18 -21.50 16.87 -42.13
C PRO A 18 -20.69 16.22 -41.02
N TYR A 19 -21.33 15.33 -40.24
CA TYR A 19 -20.68 14.57 -39.18
C TYR A 19 -19.57 13.72 -39.83
N ASP A 20 -18.32 14.09 -39.60
CA ASP A 20 -17.14 13.31 -39.95
C ASP A 20 -16.86 12.35 -38.81
N PRO A 21 -17.13 11.01 -38.97
CA PRO A 21 -16.91 10.03 -37.93
C PRO A 21 -15.43 9.85 -37.57
N GLN A 22 -14.51 10.42 -38.30
CA GLN A 22 -13.06 10.32 -38.10
C GLN A 22 -12.46 11.49 -37.31
N ARG A 23 -13.20 12.57 -37.07
CA ARG A 23 -12.71 13.67 -36.21
C ARG A 23 -12.96 13.34 -34.74
N PRO A 24 -11.91 13.16 -33.92
CA PRO A 24 -12.08 13.08 -32.47
C PRO A 24 -12.80 14.35 -32.00
N ALA A 25 -13.88 14.21 -31.25
CA ALA A 25 -14.57 15.36 -30.66
C ALA A 25 -13.53 16.20 -29.91
N ALA A 26 -13.44 17.51 -30.25
CA ALA A 26 -12.50 18.42 -29.63
C ALA A 26 -12.66 18.35 -28.10
N GLN A 27 -11.58 18.08 -27.39
CA GLN A 27 -11.62 18.02 -25.94
C GLN A 27 -11.93 19.39 -25.36
N PRO A 28 -12.77 19.48 -24.31
CA PRO A 28 -13.01 20.75 -23.63
C PRO A 28 -11.69 21.40 -23.19
N ARG A 29 -11.55 22.70 -23.37
CA ARG A 29 -10.31 23.46 -23.10
C ARG A 29 -9.81 23.33 -21.67
N TRP A 30 -10.67 23.04 -20.69
CA TRP A 30 -10.32 22.87 -19.27
C TRP A 30 -9.63 21.55 -18.95
N VAL A 31 -9.65 20.55 -19.85
CA VAL A 31 -9.13 19.20 -19.57
C VAL A 31 -7.63 19.19 -19.32
N HIS A 32 -6.85 19.80 -20.22
CA HIS A 32 -5.40 19.85 -20.06
C HIS A 32 -4.96 20.62 -18.81
N PRO A 33 -5.42 21.87 -18.56
CA PRO A 33 -5.06 22.56 -17.33
C PRO A 33 -5.57 21.83 -16.08
N GLY A 34 -6.74 21.18 -16.13
CA GLY A 34 -7.25 20.39 -15.02
C GLY A 34 -6.37 19.20 -14.65
N VAL A 35 -5.84 18.48 -15.66
CA VAL A 35 -4.90 17.36 -15.42
C VAL A 35 -3.57 17.86 -14.89
N LEU A 36 -3.03 18.95 -15.46
CA LEU A 36 -1.79 19.55 -14.97
C LEU A 36 -1.94 20.02 -13.52
N ALA A 37 -3.05 20.67 -13.19
CA ALA A 37 -3.33 21.10 -11.82
C ALA A 37 -3.45 19.91 -10.86
N LEU A 38 -4.14 18.82 -11.26
CA LEU A 38 -4.23 17.60 -10.47
C LEU A 38 -2.85 17.01 -10.19
N LEU A 39 -2.03 16.81 -11.23
CA LEU A 39 -0.72 16.20 -11.09
C LEU A 39 0.26 17.10 -10.32
N ALA A 40 0.23 18.41 -10.56
CA ALA A 40 1.05 19.38 -9.85
C ALA A 40 0.67 19.43 -8.35
N ALA A 41 -0.63 19.49 -8.03
CA ALA A 41 -1.10 19.47 -6.65
C ALA A 41 -0.74 18.15 -5.94
N THR A 42 -0.87 17.02 -6.64
CA THR A 42 -0.44 15.71 -6.12
C THR A 42 1.07 15.66 -5.88
N ALA A 43 1.87 16.18 -6.83
CA ALA A 43 3.32 16.24 -6.68
C ALA A 43 3.73 17.13 -5.50
N VAL A 44 3.10 18.29 -5.34
CA VAL A 44 3.34 19.16 -4.17
C VAL A 44 2.99 18.43 -2.89
N LEU A 45 1.80 17.79 -2.82
CA LEU A 45 1.35 17.06 -1.64
C LEU A 45 2.32 15.93 -1.26
N TYR A 46 2.80 15.16 -2.24
CA TYR A 46 3.62 13.96 -1.96
C TYR A 46 5.11 14.27 -1.80
N LEU A 47 5.61 15.34 -2.39
CA LEU A 47 7.03 15.72 -2.30
C LEU A 47 7.32 16.74 -1.19
N TRP A 48 6.29 17.43 -0.68
CA TRP A 48 6.47 18.42 0.39
C TRP A 48 7.00 17.77 1.66
N GLY A 49 8.16 18.23 2.15
CA GLY A 49 8.78 17.70 3.36
C GLY A 49 9.03 16.18 3.31
N LEU A 50 9.31 15.59 2.15
CA LEU A 50 9.37 14.13 1.97
C LEU A 50 10.42 13.45 2.87
N GLY A 51 11.52 14.13 3.20
CA GLY A 51 12.55 13.58 4.09
C GLY A 51 12.31 13.82 5.58
N SER A 52 11.22 14.50 5.99
CA SER A 52 10.99 14.86 7.40
C SER A 52 10.77 13.65 8.31
N SER A 53 10.20 12.56 7.78
CA SER A 53 10.03 11.29 8.51
C SER A 53 11.31 10.47 8.63
N GLY A 54 12.49 11.03 8.28
CA GLY A 54 13.74 10.29 8.32
C GLY A 54 13.68 9.01 7.48
N TRP A 55 14.08 7.90 8.06
CA TRP A 55 14.08 6.60 7.37
C TRP A 55 12.70 5.93 7.26
N ALA A 56 11.66 6.49 7.87
CA ALA A 56 10.30 5.98 7.90
C ALA A 56 10.23 4.54 8.46
N ASN A 57 10.32 3.52 7.64
CA ASN A 57 10.47 2.13 8.08
C ASN A 57 11.95 1.72 7.99
N ASN A 58 12.65 1.69 9.12
CA ASN A 58 14.08 1.38 9.19
C ASN A 58 14.41 0.00 8.60
N TYR A 59 13.51 -0.98 8.73
CA TYR A 59 13.70 -2.32 8.19
C TYR A 59 13.86 -2.32 6.66
N TYR A 60 12.97 -1.67 5.93
CA TYR A 60 13.09 -1.56 4.48
C TYR A 60 14.14 -0.53 4.05
N ALA A 61 14.41 0.48 4.89
CA ALA A 61 15.48 1.43 4.62
C ALA A 61 16.87 0.78 4.70
N ALA A 62 17.13 -0.10 5.69
CA ALA A 62 18.37 -0.87 5.78
C ALA A 62 18.56 -1.77 4.56
N ALA A 63 17.51 -2.49 4.13
CA ALA A 63 17.60 -3.29 2.91
C ALA A 63 17.86 -2.45 1.64
N ALA A 64 17.26 -1.26 1.54
CA ALA A 64 17.55 -0.35 0.45
C ALA A 64 18.99 0.16 0.50
N GLN A 65 19.54 0.47 1.71
CA GLN A 65 20.93 0.83 1.92
C GLN A 65 21.87 -0.30 1.54
N ALA A 66 21.64 -1.52 2.03
CA ALA A 66 22.40 -2.72 1.66
C ALA A 66 22.42 -2.92 0.14
N GLY A 67 21.26 -2.73 -0.51
CA GLY A 67 21.14 -2.73 -1.96
C GLY A 67 21.95 -1.64 -2.67
N THR A 68 22.31 -0.53 -2.01
CA THR A 68 23.22 0.48 -2.59
C THR A 68 24.70 0.06 -2.49
N GLN A 69 25.04 -0.75 -1.52
CA GLN A 69 26.42 -1.18 -1.23
C GLN A 69 26.81 -2.44 -2.01
N ASP A 70 25.90 -3.42 -2.10
CA ASP A 70 26.14 -4.71 -2.75
C ASP A 70 25.06 -5.06 -3.78
N TRP A 71 25.46 -5.60 -4.97
CA TRP A 71 24.52 -5.94 -6.04
C TRP A 71 23.73 -7.23 -5.76
N LYS A 72 24.31 -8.15 -4.99
CA LYS A 72 23.62 -9.36 -4.57
C LYS A 72 22.55 -9.01 -3.51
N ALA A 73 22.89 -8.14 -2.56
CA ALA A 73 21.93 -7.60 -1.61
C ALA A 73 20.78 -6.87 -2.32
N TRP A 74 21.08 -6.08 -3.35
CA TRP A 74 20.06 -5.44 -4.18
C TRP A 74 19.17 -6.47 -4.87
N LEU A 75 19.74 -7.50 -5.50
CA LEU A 75 18.99 -8.52 -6.24
C LEU A 75 18.04 -9.30 -5.34
N PHE A 76 18.50 -9.72 -4.16
CA PHE A 76 17.72 -10.54 -3.24
C PHE A 76 16.85 -9.72 -2.27
N GLY A 77 17.08 -8.40 -2.15
CA GLY A 77 16.48 -7.58 -1.09
C GLY A 77 16.99 -7.98 0.28
N SER A 78 18.31 -8.21 0.40
CA SER A 78 18.95 -8.54 1.68
C SER A 78 18.83 -7.38 2.64
N LEU A 79 18.67 -7.68 3.91
CA LEU A 79 18.59 -6.68 4.97
C LEU A 79 19.93 -5.98 5.17
N ASP A 80 21.03 -6.71 4.98
CA ASP A 80 22.42 -6.28 5.16
C ASP A 80 23.28 -6.53 3.92
N ALA A 81 24.34 -5.76 3.73
CA ALA A 81 25.28 -5.88 2.62
C ALA A 81 26.12 -7.18 2.67
N GLY A 82 26.26 -7.80 3.84
CA GLY A 82 26.90 -9.10 4.02
C GLY A 82 26.03 -10.27 3.55
N ASN A 83 24.77 -10.03 3.21
CA ASN A 83 23.83 -11.02 2.68
C ASN A 83 23.51 -12.17 3.66
N ALA A 84 23.20 -11.84 4.92
CA ALA A 84 22.77 -12.84 5.89
C ALA A 84 21.33 -13.32 5.62
N ILE A 85 20.40 -12.39 5.50
CA ILE A 85 18.95 -12.65 5.39
C ILE A 85 18.25 -11.59 4.53
N THR A 86 17.18 -11.98 3.82
CA THR A 86 16.36 -11.02 3.06
C THR A 86 15.34 -10.31 3.97
N VAL A 87 14.67 -9.29 3.44
CA VAL A 87 13.40 -8.85 4.03
C VAL A 87 12.31 -9.91 3.82
N ASP A 88 11.25 -9.87 4.64
CA ASP A 88 10.09 -10.78 4.60
C ASP A 88 9.13 -10.54 3.43
N LYS A 89 9.56 -9.78 2.43
CA LYS A 89 8.81 -9.43 1.21
C LYS A 89 9.67 -9.67 -0.03
N PRO A 90 9.05 -9.86 -1.21
CA PRO A 90 9.80 -9.91 -2.45
C PRO A 90 10.49 -8.56 -2.73
N PRO A 91 11.60 -8.57 -3.51
CA PRO A 91 12.53 -7.45 -3.53
C PRO A 91 12.17 -6.29 -4.46
N ALA A 92 11.07 -6.33 -5.23
CA ALA A 92 10.85 -5.36 -6.30
C ALA A 92 10.78 -3.90 -5.80
N ALA A 93 10.23 -3.64 -4.61
CA ALA A 93 10.26 -2.31 -4.01
C ALA A 93 11.69 -1.90 -3.61
N MET A 94 12.46 -2.83 -3.03
CA MET A 94 13.87 -2.61 -2.65
C MET A 94 14.72 -2.31 -3.89
N TRP A 95 14.44 -2.95 -5.04
CA TRP A 95 15.14 -2.64 -6.30
C TRP A 95 14.98 -1.17 -6.70
N VAL A 96 13.77 -0.64 -6.59
CA VAL A 96 13.50 0.76 -6.96
C VAL A 96 14.20 1.72 -6.00
N MET A 97 14.02 1.55 -4.69
CA MET A 97 14.65 2.39 -3.67
C MET A 97 16.17 2.31 -3.70
N GLY A 98 16.73 1.11 -3.77
CA GLY A 98 18.19 0.89 -3.85
C GLY A 98 18.79 1.48 -5.12
N LEU A 99 18.11 1.39 -6.27
CA LEU A 99 18.56 2.01 -7.51
C LEU A 99 18.60 3.54 -7.42
N PHE A 100 17.57 4.16 -6.84
CA PHE A 100 17.57 5.61 -6.61
C PHE A 100 18.70 6.02 -5.66
N GLY A 101 18.94 5.25 -4.59
CA GLY A 101 20.06 5.47 -3.71
C GLY A 101 21.43 5.38 -4.40
N ARG A 102 21.59 4.43 -5.34
CA ARG A 102 22.82 4.32 -6.15
C ARG A 102 23.02 5.51 -7.10
N LEU A 103 21.94 5.99 -7.72
CA LEU A 103 22.02 7.04 -8.73
C LEU A 103 22.17 8.43 -8.13
N PHE A 104 21.52 8.70 -6.99
CA PHE A 104 21.40 10.04 -6.43
C PHE A 104 22.05 10.19 -5.03
N GLY A 105 22.71 9.13 -4.53
CA GLY A 105 23.18 9.05 -3.16
C GLY A 105 22.07 8.59 -2.21
N PHE A 106 22.43 7.81 -1.18
CA PHE A 106 21.46 7.24 -0.24
C PHE A 106 21.20 8.20 0.92
N ASN A 107 19.99 8.70 1.03
CA ASN A 107 19.46 9.47 2.15
C ASN A 107 17.93 9.33 2.19
N ALA A 108 17.30 9.83 3.26
CA ALA A 108 15.85 9.72 3.45
C ALA A 108 15.04 10.24 2.25
N PHE A 109 15.42 11.39 1.71
CA PHE A 109 14.72 11.98 0.57
C PHE A 109 14.85 11.12 -0.71
N THR A 110 16.08 10.74 -1.08
CA THR A 110 16.32 9.97 -2.32
C THR A 110 15.73 8.57 -2.27
N MET A 111 15.67 7.97 -1.08
CA MET A 111 15.02 6.68 -0.86
C MET A 111 13.49 6.77 -1.02
N LEU A 112 12.85 7.84 -0.48
CA LEU A 112 11.41 8.02 -0.54
C LEU A 112 10.93 8.66 -1.86
N LEU A 113 11.82 9.29 -2.62
CA LEU A 113 11.48 9.97 -3.87
C LEU A 113 10.76 9.07 -4.88
N PRO A 114 11.23 7.84 -5.17
CA PRO A 114 10.51 6.96 -6.09
C PRO A 114 9.10 6.60 -5.60
N GLU A 115 8.87 6.45 -4.30
CA GLU A 115 7.55 6.16 -3.73
C GLU A 115 6.56 7.32 -4.04
N ALA A 116 6.99 8.56 -3.84
CA ALA A 116 6.20 9.75 -4.16
C ALA A 116 5.92 9.88 -5.68
N LEU A 117 6.93 9.62 -6.52
CA LEU A 117 6.77 9.64 -7.97
C LEU A 117 5.82 8.54 -8.46
N MET A 118 5.88 7.34 -7.88
CA MET A 118 4.94 6.26 -8.15
C MET A 118 3.51 6.65 -7.75
N GLY A 119 3.33 7.39 -6.67
CA GLY A 119 2.04 7.94 -6.27
C GLY A 119 1.47 8.93 -7.28
N VAL A 120 2.27 9.89 -7.74
CA VAL A 120 1.86 10.84 -8.79
C VAL A 120 1.52 10.10 -10.09
N ALA A 121 2.34 9.11 -10.46
CA ALA A 121 2.09 8.28 -11.65
C ALA A 121 0.80 7.44 -11.51
N ALA A 122 0.52 6.89 -10.33
CA ALA A 122 -0.71 6.13 -10.06
C ALA A 122 -1.96 7.01 -10.19
N VAL A 123 -1.93 8.24 -9.67
CA VAL A 123 -3.01 9.23 -9.83
C VAL A 123 -3.23 9.58 -11.30
N GLY A 124 -2.15 9.86 -12.04
CA GLY A 124 -2.21 10.14 -13.48
C GLY A 124 -2.77 8.97 -14.29
N LEU A 125 -2.33 7.77 -13.97
CA LEU A 125 -2.77 6.54 -14.65
C LEU A 125 -4.22 6.18 -14.32
N LEU A 126 -4.66 6.41 -13.08
CA LEU A 126 -6.06 6.26 -12.67
C LEU A 126 -6.95 7.25 -13.44
N TYR A 127 -6.53 8.54 -13.53
CA TYR A 127 -7.21 9.52 -14.37
C TYR A 127 -7.36 9.00 -15.80
N LEU A 128 -6.28 8.53 -16.43
CA LEU A 128 -6.29 8.02 -17.78
C LEU A 128 -7.23 6.82 -17.96
N THR A 129 -7.28 5.93 -16.97
CA THR A 129 -8.12 4.73 -16.99
C THR A 129 -9.60 5.08 -16.90
N VAL A 130 -9.98 5.88 -15.89
CA VAL A 130 -11.38 6.27 -15.65
C VAL A 130 -11.90 7.22 -16.75
N ARG A 131 -11.06 8.11 -17.25
CA ARG A 131 -11.39 8.97 -18.39
C ARG A 131 -11.83 8.17 -19.62
N ARG A 132 -11.25 6.99 -19.87
CA ARG A 132 -11.59 6.15 -21.02
C ARG A 132 -12.99 5.54 -20.90
N THR A 133 -13.44 5.27 -19.70
CA THR A 133 -14.74 4.66 -19.46
C THR A 133 -15.87 5.68 -19.28
N SER A 134 -15.60 6.81 -18.64
CA SER A 134 -16.65 7.74 -18.18
C SER A 134 -16.32 9.22 -18.45
N GLY A 135 -15.21 9.50 -19.16
CA GLY A 135 -14.83 10.83 -19.59
C GLY A 135 -13.95 11.60 -18.61
N PRO A 136 -13.46 12.80 -19.02
CA PRO A 136 -12.40 13.52 -18.31
C PRO A 136 -12.79 13.99 -16.91
N ALA A 137 -14.03 14.41 -16.69
CA ALA A 137 -14.50 14.83 -15.36
C ALA A 137 -14.47 13.67 -14.36
N ALA A 138 -14.95 12.48 -14.78
CA ALA A 138 -14.86 11.27 -13.96
C ALA A 138 -13.41 10.94 -13.58
N GLY A 139 -12.51 11.05 -14.56
CA GLY A 139 -11.07 10.82 -14.34
C GLY A 139 -10.46 11.82 -13.35
N LEU A 140 -10.77 13.11 -13.46
CA LEU A 140 -10.26 14.12 -12.52
C LEU A 140 -10.77 13.91 -11.10
N ILE A 141 -12.06 13.58 -10.93
CA ILE A 141 -12.62 13.25 -9.62
C ILE A 141 -11.92 12.02 -9.05
N ALA A 142 -11.76 10.94 -9.84
CA ALA A 142 -11.08 9.74 -9.41
C ALA A 142 -9.62 10.02 -9.00
N GLY A 143 -8.89 10.80 -9.81
CA GLY A 143 -7.52 11.20 -9.47
C GLY A 143 -7.45 12.01 -8.18
N ALA A 144 -8.34 12.98 -7.98
CA ALA A 144 -8.39 13.80 -6.77
C ALA A 144 -8.75 12.96 -5.53
N VAL A 145 -9.73 12.05 -5.64
CA VAL A 145 -10.08 11.13 -4.55
C VAL A 145 -8.89 10.25 -4.16
N LEU A 146 -8.18 9.66 -5.13
CA LEU A 146 -7.00 8.85 -4.82
C LEU A 146 -5.91 9.70 -4.16
N ALA A 147 -5.60 10.88 -4.72
CA ALA A 147 -4.54 11.75 -4.21
C ALA A 147 -4.79 12.21 -2.77
N LEU A 148 -6.05 12.42 -2.40
CA LEU A 148 -6.48 12.94 -1.09
C LEU A 148 -6.99 11.85 -0.14
N THR A 149 -6.94 10.58 -0.54
CA THR A 149 -7.21 9.46 0.38
C THR A 149 -6.08 9.36 1.40
N PRO A 150 -6.36 9.42 2.73
CA PRO A 150 -5.32 9.51 3.75
C PRO A 150 -4.26 8.43 3.66
N VAL A 151 -4.64 7.17 3.55
CA VAL A 151 -3.69 6.06 3.42
C VAL A 151 -2.86 6.14 2.13
N ALA A 152 -3.39 6.70 1.05
CA ALA A 152 -2.62 6.90 -0.18
C ALA A 152 -1.56 8.00 0.02
N ALA A 153 -1.96 9.14 0.62
CA ALA A 153 -1.03 10.22 0.95
C ALA A 153 0.08 9.76 1.90
N LEU A 154 -0.21 8.83 2.82
CA LEU A 154 0.76 8.23 3.72
C LEU A 154 1.70 7.26 2.97
N MET A 155 1.14 6.24 2.29
CA MET A 155 1.92 5.15 1.69
C MET A 155 2.74 5.58 0.47
N PHE A 156 2.34 6.62 -0.26
CA PHE A 156 3.16 7.19 -1.32
C PHE A 156 4.30 8.11 -0.81
N ARG A 157 4.46 8.21 0.49
CA ARG A 157 5.55 8.94 1.16
C ARG A 157 6.31 8.06 2.15
N PHE A 158 6.08 6.74 2.08
CA PHE A 158 6.59 5.76 3.02
C PHE A 158 7.24 4.59 2.26
N ASN A 159 8.34 4.06 2.76
CA ASN A 159 9.13 3.04 2.09
C ASN A 159 8.60 1.60 2.23
N ASN A 160 7.30 1.44 2.42
CA ASN A 160 6.64 0.13 2.30
C ASN A 160 6.44 -0.25 0.82
N PRO A 161 6.30 -1.54 0.50
CA PRO A 161 6.13 -2.01 -0.89
C PRO A 161 4.84 -1.53 -1.59
N ASP A 162 3.98 -0.82 -0.88
CA ASP A 162 2.61 -0.50 -1.31
C ASP A 162 2.53 0.49 -2.48
N ALA A 163 3.45 1.45 -2.58
CA ALA A 163 3.41 2.45 -3.66
C ALA A 163 3.64 1.79 -5.03
N LEU A 164 4.64 0.93 -5.16
CA LEU A 164 4.90 0.17 -6.39
C LEU A 164 3.76 -0.80 -6.68
N LEU A 165 3.23 -1.49 -5.66
CA LEU A 165 2.07 -2.36 -5.79
C LEU A 165 0.89 -1.62 -6.43
N VAL A 166 0.46 -0.50 -5.83
CA VAL A 166 -0.70 0.28 -6.32
C VAL A 166 -0.48 0.79 -7.73
N LEU A 167 0.70 1.31 -8.05
CA LEU A 167 1.02 1.75 -9.42
C LEU A 167 0.87 0.61 -10.43
N LEU A 168 1.42 -0.56 -10.14
CA LEU A 168 1.37 -1.73 -11.03
C LEU A 168 -0.07 -2.27 -11.17
N LEU A 169 -0.86 -2.29 -10.10
CA LEU A 169 -2.26 -2.69 -10.16
C LEU A 169 -3.11 -1.72 -11.00
N VAL A 170 -2.89 -0.40 -10.85
CA VAL A 170 -3.57 0.61 -11.69
C VAL A 170 -3.10 0.50 -13.15
N ALA A 171 -1.82 0.18 -13.39
CA ALA A 171 -1.30 -0.10 -14.74
C ALA A 171 -1.98 -1.32 -15.36
N ALA A 172 -2.16 -2.39 -14.60
CA ALA A 172 -2.91 -3.57 -15.05
C ALA A 172 -4.37 -3.22 -15.40
N ALA A 173 -5.04 -2.40 -14.58
CA ALA A 173 -6.39 -1.92 -14.85
C ALA A 173 -6.46 -1.06 -16.13
N TYR A 174 -5.49 -0.16 -16.35
CA TYR A 174 -5.39 0.61 -17.57
C TYR A 174 -5.23 -0.29 -18.80
N CYS A 175 -4.30 -1.24 -18.73
CA CYS A 175 -4.08 -2.22 -19.80
C CYS A 175 -5.34 -3.05 -20.06
N MET A 176 -6.07 -3.45 -19.02
CA MET A 176 -7.29 -4.22 -19.15
C MET A 176 -8.42 -3.41 -19.80
N VAL A 177 -8.61 -2.13 -19.43
CA VAL A 177 -9.56 -1.25 -20.11
C VAL A 177 -9.21 -1.11 -21.60
N ARG A 178 -7.94 -0.90 -21.92
CA ARG A 178 -7.46 -0.87 -23.31
C ARG A 178 -7.72 -2.19 -24.05
N ALA A 179 -7.56 -3.30 -23.37
CA ALA A 179 -7.82 -4.62 -23.91
C ALA A 179 -9.32 -4.82 -24.23
N THR A 180 -10.22 -4.32 -23.37
CA THR A 180 -11.67 -4.46 -23.61
C THR A 180 -12.17 -3.66 -24.81
N GLU A 181 -11.51 -2.56 -25.17
CA GLU A 181 -11.90 -1.72 -26.32
C GLU A 181 -11.75 -2.45 -27.66
N THR A 182 -10.68 -3.20 -27.83
CA THR A 182 -10.28 -3.81 -29.13
C THR A 182 -10.04 -5.32 -29.06
N ALA A 183 -10.27 -5.94 -27.90
CA ALA A 183 -9.88 -7.30 -27.60
C ALA A 183 -8.39 -7.60 -27.89
N SER A 184 -7.51 -6.63 -27.61
CA SER A 184 -6.08 -6.70 -27.90
C SER A 184 -5.33 -7.65 -26.97
N THR A 185 -4.67 -8.65 -27.55
CA THR A 185 -3.81 -9.59 -26.81
C THR A 185 -2.60 -8.91 -26.17
N ARG A 186 -2.03 -7.90 -26.85
CA ARG A 186 -0.90 -7.11 -26.32
C ARG A 186 -1.23 -6.44 -24.99
N TRP A 187 -2.40 -5.81 -24.89
CA TRP A 187 -2.79 -5.14 -23.65
C TRP A 187 -3.08 -6.12 -22.52
N ILE A 188 -3.61 -7.32 -22.85
CA ILE A 188 -3.79 -8.39 -21.85
C ILE A 188 -2.46 -8.92 -21.36
N ALA A 189 -1.50 -9.14 -22.27
CA ALA A 189 -0.15 -9.56 -21.89
C ALA A 189 0.53 -8.53 -20.99
N LEU A 190 0.41 -7.23 -21.29
CA LEU A 190 0.93 -6.15 -20.45
C LEU A 190 0.23 -6.10 -19.07
N ALA A 191 -1.09 -6.35 -19.02
CA ALA A 191 -1.80 -6.45 -17.75
C ALA A 191 -1.29 -7.62 -16.91
N GLY A 192 -1.09 -8.80 -17.52
CA GLY A 192 -0.50 -9.96 -16.85
C GLY A 192 0.92 -9.68 -16.35
N CYS A 193 1.75 -9.05 -17.18
CA CYS A 193 3.10 -8.65 -16.80
C CYS A 193 3.12 -7.69 -15.59
N ALA A 194 2.25 -6.68 -15.59
CA ALA A 194 2.13 -5.73 -14.47
C ALA A 194 1.70 -6.45 -13.17
N ILE A 195 0.75 -7.40 -13.23
CA ILE A 195 0.33 -8.17 -12.06
C ILE A 195 1.46 -9.10 -11.57
N GLY A 196 2.21 -9.73 -12.48
CA GLY A 196 3.35 -10.56 -12.08
C GLY A 196 4.48 -9.74 -11.42
N LEU A 197 4.76 -8.52 -11.90
CA LEU A 197 5.67 -7.58 -11.22
C LEU A 197 5.09 -7.12 -9.87
N ALA A 198 3.78 -6.90 -9.78
CA ALA A 198 3.11 -6.58 -8.52
C ALA A 198 3.21 -7.75 -7.50
N PHE A 199 3.19 -9.00 -7.98
CA PHE A 199 3.50 -10.15 -7.13
C PHE A 199 4.92 -10.09 -6.56
N LEU A 200 5.91 -9.70 -7.36
CA LEU A 200 7.29 -9.48 -6.88
C LEU A 200 7.42 -8.26 -5.95
N THR A 201 6.33 -7.54 -5.73
CA THR A 201 6.25 -6.44 -4.77
C THR A 201 5.60 -6.88 -3.45
N LYS A 202 4.46 -7.55 -3.51
CA LYS A 202 3.68 -7.92 -2.30
C LYS A 202 2.89 -9.24 -2.45
N MET A 203 3.43 -10.18 -3.20
CA MET A 203 2.94 -11.57 -3.38
C MET A 203 1.44 -11.67 -3.67
N LEU A 204 0.72 -12.54 -2.95
CA LEU A 204 -0.68 -12.88 -3.26
C LEU A 204 -1.64 -11.69 -3.18
N GLN A 205 -1.30 -10.61 -2.49
CA GLN A 205 -2.12 -9.39 -2.47
C GLN A 205 -2.31 -8.80 -3.88
N ALA A 206 -1.33 -8.97 -4.77
CA ALA A 206 -1.44 -8.55 -6.17
C ALA A 206 -2.56 -9.26 -6.94
N PHE A 207 -2.97 -10.46 -6.53
CA PHE A 207 -3.98 -11.25 -7.24
C PHE A 207 -5.42 -10.90 -6.85
N LEU A 208 -5.64 -10.11 -5.80
CA LEU A 208 -6.98 -9.73 -5.35
C LEU A 208 -7.77 -8.95 -6.41
N VAL A 209 -7.10 -8.28 -7.33
CA VAL A 209 -7.73 -7.52 -8.42
C VAL A 209 -8.06 -8.37 -9.64
N VAL A 210 -7.43 -9.54 -9.79
CA VAL A 210 -7.53 -10.41 -10.99
C VAL A 210 -8.98 -10.81 -11.30
N PRO A 211 -9.81 -11.23 -10.32
CA PRO A 211 -11.20 -11.59 -10.60
C PRO A 211 -11.99 -10.43 -11.22
N GLY A 212 -11.84 -9.20 -10.70
CA GLY A 212 -12.50 -8.01 -11.24
C GLY A 212 -12.07 -7.69 -12.68
N LEU A 213 -10.77 -7.73 -12.93
CA LEU A 213 -10.19 -7.53 -14.26
C LEU A 213 -10.66 -8.58 -15.26
N ALA A 214 -10.65 -9.85 -14.87
CA ALA A 214 -11.06 -10.97 -15.72
C ALA A 214 -12.56 -10.90 -16.05
N VAL A 215 -13.42 -10.65 -15.07
CA VAL A 215 -14.88 -10.52 -15.27
C VAL A 215 -15.17 -9.36 -16.21
N ALA A 216 -14.55 -8.20 -16.02
CA ALA A 216 -14.74 -7.06 -16.91
C ALA A 216 -14.40 -7.41 -18.37
N PHE A 217 -13.30 -8.11 -18.62
CA PHE A 217 -12.90 -8.55 -19.96
C PHE A 217 -13.83 -9.65 -20.51
N LEU A 218 -14.17 -10.66 -19.71
CA LEU A 218 -15.07 -11.74 -20.11
C LEU A 218 -16.46 -11.23 -20.51
N VAL A 219 -16.94 -10.19 -19.83
CA VAL A 219 -18.24 -9.58 -20.16
C VAL A 219 -18.13 -8.65 -21.36
N ALA A 220 -17.17 -7.72 -21.35
CA ALA A 220 -17.17 -6.55 -22.22
C ALA A 220 -16.44 -6.73 -23.56
N ALA A 221 -15.44 -7.61 -23.66
CA ALA A 221 -14.63 -7.71 -24.87
C ALA A 221 -15.44 -8.05 -26.13
N PRO A 222 -15.18 -7.35 -27.29
CA PRO A 222 -16.00 -7.46 -28.51
C PRO A 222 -15.63 -8.68 -29.37
N VAL A 223 -15.37 -9.82 -28.75
CA VAL A 223 -15.06 -11.11 -29.42
C VAL A 223 -15.83 -12.26 -28.78
N GLY A 224 -15.82 -13.44 -29.40
CA GLY A 224 -16.50 -14.64 -28.89
C GLY A 224 -15.85 -15.15 -27.59
N MET A 225 -16.63 -15.89 -26.76
CA MET A 225 -16.22 -16.33 -25.41
C MET A 225 -14.90 -17.10 -25.41
N TRP A 226 -14.73 -18.10 -26.29
CA TRP A 226 -13.50 -18.89 -26.36
C TRP A 226 -12.26 -18.06 -26.68
N LYS A 227 -12.41 -17.02 -27.55
CA LYS A 227 -11.32 -16.09 -27.84
C LYS A 227 -11.00 -15.22 -26.61
N ARG A 228 -11.99 -14.85 -25.78
CA ARG A 228 -11.73 -14.11 -24.52
C ARG A 228 -10.97 -14.98 -23.55
N ILE A 229 -11.39 -16.23 -23.34
CA ILE A 229 -10.70 -17.19 -22.48
C ILE A 229 -9.26 -17.40 -22.97
N GLY A 230 -9.06 -17.68 -24.26
CA GLY A 230 -7.71 -17.86 -24.81
C GLY A 230 -6.80 -16.64 -24.61
N LYS A 231 -7.35 -15.42 -24.69
CA LYS A 231 -6.59 -14.19 -24.41
C LYS A 231 -6.28 -14.02 -22.93
N LEU A 232 -7.21 -14.35 -22.02
CA LEU A 232 -6.94 -14.35 -20.58
C LEU A 232 -5.87 -15.37 -20.19
N LEU A 233 -5.82 -16.53 -20.87
CA LEU A 233 -4.73 -17.51 -20.69
C LEU A 233 -3.37 -16.92 -21.09
N VAL A 234 -3.30 -16.09 -22.14
CA VAL A 234 -2.08 -15.34 -22.47
C VAL A 234 -1.71 -14.38 -21.34
N GLY A 235 -2.69 -13.66 -20.77
CA GLY A 235 -2.45 -12.81 -19.60
C GLY A 235 -1.94 -13.58 -18.38
N ALA A 236 -2.53 -14.75 -18.11
CA ALA A 236 -2.06 -15.65 -17.05
C ALA A 236 -0.63 -16.15 -17.32
N ALA A 237 -0.31 -16.53 -18.55
CA ALA A 237 1.04 -16.96 -18.93
C ALA A 237 2.07 -15.85 -18.74
N THR A 238 1.77 -14.61 -19.19
CA THR A 238 2.67 -13.47 -18.99
C THR A 238 2.83 -13.08 -17.52
N MET A 239 1.77 -13.23 -16.71
CA MET A 239 1.82 -13.06 -15.25
C MET A 239 2.76 -14.08 -14.61
N ILE A 240 2.61 -15.37 -14.98
CA ILE A 240 3.48 -16.44 -14.48
C ILE A 240 4.93 -16.20 -14.89
N VAL A 241 5.19 -15.82 -16.15
CA VAL A 241 6.55 -15.57 -16.62
C VAL A 241 7.17 -14.37 -15.88
N SER A 242 6.43 -13.26 -15.73
CA SER A 242 6.96 -12.04 -15.10
C SER A 242 7.15 -12.15 -13.59
N ALA A 243 6.48 -13.08 -12.90
CA ALA A 243 6.73 -13.42 -11.50
C ALA A 243 7.74 -14.58 -11.38
N GLY A 244 7.58 -15.59 -12.22
CA GLY A 244 8.24 -16.88 -12.11
C GLY A 244 9.74 -16.86 -12.38
N TRP A 245 10.24 -15.93 -13.21
CA TRP A 245 11.67 -15.83 -13.47
C TRP A 245 12.48 -15.62 -12.18
N TYR A 246 11.98 -14.79 -11.27
CA TYR A 246 12.65 -14.52 -10.00
C TYR A 246 12.52 -15.68 -9.04
N ILE A 247 11.35 -16.33 -8.99
CA ILE A 247 11.15 -17.57 -8.22
C ILE A 247 12.14 -18.65 -8.70
N ALA A 248 12.27 -18.82 -10.02
CA ALA A 248 13.21 -19.78 -10.61
C ALA A 248 14.67 -19.41 -10.28
N LEU A 249 15.05 -18.13 -10.39
CA LEU A 249 16.37 -17.66 -10.05
C LEU A 249 16.74 -18.01 -8.60
N VAL A 250 15.85 -17.67 -7.64
CA VAL A 250 16.08 -17.96 -6.21
C VAL A 250 16.15 -19.46 -5.94
N SER A 251 15.29 -20.26 -6.60
CA SER A 251 15.24 -21.71 -6.40
C SER A 251 16.43 -22.45 -7.00
N LEU A 252 17.00 -21.93 -8.10
CA LEU A 252 18.18 -22.52 -8.77
C LEU A 252 19.50 -22.04 -8.18
N TRP A 253 19.49 -20.97 -7.39
CA TRP A 253 20.69 -20.46 -6.75
C TRP A 253 21.04 -21.30 -5.52
N ALA A 254 22.30 -21.70 -5.38
CA ALA A 254 22.74 -22.51 -4.25
C ALA A 254 22.44 -21.83 -2.90
N ALA A 255 21.82 -22.56 -1.99
CA ALA A 255 21.30 -22.02 -0.73
C ALA A 255 22.38 -21.40 0.17
N ASP A 256 23.57 -21.96 0.18
CA ASP A 256 24.76 -21.52 0.95
C ASP A 256 25.43 -20.28 0.38
N SER A 257 25.13 -19.95 -0.88
CA SER A 257 25.70 -18.77 -1.55
C SER A 257 24.72 -17.64 -1.76
N ARG A 258 23.50 -17.73 -1.21
CA ARG A 258 22.50 -16.66 -1.21
C ARG A 258 22.02 -16.34 0.21
N PRO A 259 21.44 -15.15 0.45
CA PRO A 259 20.81 -14.84 1.74
C PRO A 259 19.66 -15.81 2.03
N TYR A 260 19.43 -16.05 3.30
CA TYR A 260 18.24 -16.79 3.75
C TYR A 260 16.97 -16.01 3.42
N ILE A 261 15.93 -16.69 2.97
CA ILE A 261 14.62 -16.06 2.65
C ILE A 261 13.82 -15.90 3.93
N ALA A 262 13.79 -14.67 4.46
CA ALA A 262 13.09 -14.37 5.71
C ALA A 262 11.58 -14.67 5.63
N GLY A 263 11.01 -15.09 6.76
CA GLY A 263 9.61 -15.49 6.85
C GLY A 263 9.31 -16.88 6.28
N SER A 264 10.33 -17.60 5.79
CA SER A 264 10.22 -19.02 5.40
C SER A 264 10.82 -19.93 6.45
N THR A 265 10.37 -21.18 6.53
CA THR A 265 10.95 -22.21 7.41
C THR A 265 11.92 -23.12 6.66
N ASP A 266 11.83 -23.17 5.34
CA ASP A 266 12.62 -24.03 4.43
C ASP A 266 13.55 -23.24 3.49
N ASN A 267 13.78 -21.95 3.76
CA ASN A 267 14.59 -21.07 2.92
C ASN A 267 14.05 -20.95 1.47
N SER A 268 12.73 -20.94 1.28
CA SER A 268 12.04 -20.95 -0.01
C SER A 268 11.16 -19.72 -0.22
N LEU A 269 11.30 -19.10 -1.40
CA LEU A 269 10.44 -17.98 -1.80
C LEU A 269 8.99 -18.44 -2.06
N LEU A 270 8.79 -19.70 -2.49
CA LEU A 270 7.44 -20.26 -2.67
C LEU A 270 6.74 -20.46 -1.33
N GLN A 271 7.45 -20.97 -0.32
CA GLN A 271 6.89 -21.09 1.02
C GLN A 271 6.58 -19.71 1.60
N LEU A 272 7.45 -18.74 1.45
CA LEU A 272 7.17 -17.36 1.85
C LEU A 272 5.88 -16.83 1.20
N ALA A 273 5.69 -17.10 -0.11
CA ALA A 273 4.54 -16.61 -0.87
C ALA A 273 3.22 -17.30 -0.52
N LEU A 274 3.24 -18.61 -0.33
CA LEU A 274 2.04 -19.42 -0.06
C LEU A 274 1.72 -19.53 1.44
N GLY A 275 2.74 -19.53 2.30
CA GLY A 275 2.63 -19.57 3.75
C GLY A 275 2.47 -18.16 4.34
N TYR A 276 3.54 -17.63 4.94
CA TYR A 276 3.56 -16.39 5.72
C TYR A 276 2.90 -15.17 5.05
N ASN A 277 3.16 -14.92 3.76
CA ASN A 277 2.53 -13.83 2.99
C ASN A 277 1.28 -14.25 2.21
N GLY A 278 0.80 -15.46 2.40
CA GLY A 278 -0.28 -16.06 1.64
C GLY A 278 -1.44 -16.59 2.47
N ILE A 279 -1.58 -17.91 2.49
CA ILE A 279 -2.72 -18.60 3.09
C ILE A 279 -2.79 -18.35 4.60
N GLU A 280 -1.66 -18.33 5.29
CA GLU A 280 -1.60 -18.11 6.74
C GLU A 280 -2.17 -16.74 7.13
N ARG A 281 -2.00 -15.70 6.28
CA ARG A 281 -2.63 -14.38 6.51
C ARG A 281 -4.14 -14.39 6.31
N ILE A 282 -4.67 -15.34 5.56
CA ILE A 282 -6.11 -15.47 5.33
C ILE A 282 -6.75 -16.31 6.44
N THR A 283 -6.11 -17.41 6.83
CA THR A 283 -6.67 -18.42 7.74
C THR A 283 -6.34 -18.21 9.20
N GLY A 284 -5.38 -17.31 9.53
CA GLY A 284 -4.92 -17.11 10.90
C GLY A 284 -4.16 -18.30 11.49
N SER A 285 -3.77 -19.30 10.68
CA SER A 285 -3.02 -20.44 11.15
C SER A 285 -1.56 -20.04 11.42
N ASP A 286 -1.21 -19.85 12.67
CA ASP A 286 0.06 -19.30 13.17
C ASP A 286 1.24 -20.28 13.07
N GLY A 287 1.45 -20.87 11.90
CA GLY A 287 2.59 -21.77 11.63
C GLY A 287 3.89 -21.09 11.22
N GLY A 288 3.89 -19.78 10.92
CA GLY A 288 5.06 -19.07 10.43
C GLY A 288 5.98 -18.53 11.53
N PRO A 289 7.26 -18.23 11.20
CA PRO A 289 8.24 -17.64 12.12
C PRO A 289 7.92 -16.18 12.52
N GLY A 290 6.76 -15.86 12.90
CA GLY A 290 6.26 -14.53 13.31
C GLY A 290 4.88 -14.63 13.91
N GLY A 291 4.25 -15.80 13.82
CA GLY A 291 2.94 -16.10 14.36
C GLY A 291 2.97 -16.33 15.87
N GLY A 292 3.36 -15.34 16.65
CA GLY A 292 2.96 -15.29 18.04
C GLY A 292 1.58 -14.67 18.10
N HIS A 293 0.59 -15.34 18.67
CA HIS A 293 -0.56 -14.65 19.21
C HIS A 293 -0.01 -13.56 20.16
N PHE A 294 0.11 -12.34 19.67
CA PHE A 294 0.13 -11.22 20.58
C PHE A 294 -1.27 -11.19 21.19
N GLY A 295 -1.46 -12.01 22.23
CA GLY A 295 -2.68 -12.05 23.02
C GLY A 295 -2.95 -10.65 23.53
N GLY A 296 -3.70 -9.89 22.77
CA GLY A 296 -4.23 -8.63 23.19
C GLY A 296 -5.26 -8.91 24.27
N GLY A 297 -5.03 -8.39 25.46
CA GLY A 297 -6.12 -8.19 26.39
C GLY A 297 -7.24 -7.39 25.71
N PRO A 298 -8.46 -7.39 26.23
CA PRO A 298 -9.60 -6.76 25.60
C PRO A 298 -9.30 -5.30 25.26
N GLY A 299 -9.13 -4.95 24.01
CA GLY A 299 -9.20 -3.60 23.46
C GLY A 299 -7.97 -2.96 22.81
N GLY A 300 -6.72 -3.44 22.98
CA GLY A 300 -5.54 -2.68 22.54
C GLY A 300 -4.78 -3.25 21.33
N ALA A 301 -4.48 -4.53 21.30
CA ALA A 301 -3.62 -5.13 20.28
C ALA A 301 -4.32 -5.32 18.92
N ASN A 302 -5.62 -5.49 18.90
CA ASN A 302 -6.40 -5.68 17.68
C ASN A 302 -6.44 -4.45 16.76
N LEU A 303 -6.24 -3.25 17.28
CA LEU A 303 -6.23 -2.03 16.44
C LEU A 303 -5.03 -1.98 15.51
N PHE A 304 -3.85 -2.37 15.97
CA PHE A 304 -2.62 -2.45 15.16
C PHE A 304 -2.73 -3.48 14.03
N PHE A 305 -3.48 -4.55 14.27
CA PHE A 305 -3.75 -5.61 13.29
C PHE A 305 -5.12 -5.47 12.60
N GLY A 306 -5.64 -4.24 12.50
CA GLY A 306 -6.83 -3.93 11.72
C GLY A 306 -8.17 -4.26 12.39
N GLY A 307 -8.19 -4.68 13.65
CA GLY A 307 -9.42 -5.01 14.39
C GLY A 307 -9.98 -6.40 14.06
N GLU A 308 -11.11 -6.75 14.68
CA GLU A 308 -11.75 -8.07 14.55
C GLU A 308 -12.22 -8.36 13.11
N PRO A 309 -12.03 -9.59 12.60
CA PRO A 309 -12.57 -10.01 11.30
C PRO A 309 -14.10 -9.86 11.26
N GLY A 310 -14.59 -9.34 10.13
CA GLY A 310 -16.02 -9.17 9.92
C GLY A 310 -16.34 -8.09 8.90
N ILE A 311 -17.61 -8.01 8.48
CA ILE A 311 -18.09 -7.07 7.47
C ILE A 311 -17.88 -5.60 7.88
N GLY A 312 -17.82 -5.31 9.18
CA GLY A 312 -17.60 -3.97 9.73
C GLY A 312 -16.14 -3.54 9.81
N ARG A 313 -15.16 -4.45 9.62
CA ARG A 313 -13.73 -4.15 9.83
C ARG A 313 -13.23 -2.93 9.06
N LEU A 314 -13.61 -2.81 7.78
CA LEU A 314 -13.22 -1.67 6.93
C LEU A 314 -13.81 -0.33 7.39
N PHE A 315 -14.82 -0.37 8.24
CA PHE A 315 -15.47 0.79 8.86
C PHE A 315 -15.08 0.97 10.33
N GLY A 316 -14.27 0.07 10.86
CA GLY A 316 -13.81 0.10 12.24
C GLY A 316 -12.77 1.20 12.52
N PRO A 317 -12.42 1.41 13.81
CA PRO A 317 -11.57 2.52 14.24
C PRO A 317 -10.18 2.53 13.56
N SER A 318 -9.60 1.37 13.29
CA SER A 318 -8.27 1.28 12.70
C SER A 318 -8.26 1.41 11.18
N MET A 319 -9.19 0.76 10.46
CA MET A 319 -9.20 0.78 8.99
C MET A 319 -10.07 1.90 8.42
N GLY A 320 -11.05 2.40 9.17
CA GLY A 320 -12.02 3.38 8.71
C GLY A 320 -11.37 4.69 8.28
N VAL A 321 -10.47 5.22 9.08
CA VAL A 321 -9.76 6.48 8.81
C VAL A 321 -8.75 6.38 7.66
N GLU A 322 -8.37 5.17 7.26
CA GLU A 322 -7.41 4.93 6.19
C GLU A 322 -8.02 5.16 4.80
N ALA A 323 -9.04 4.37 4.41
CA ALA A 323 -9.60 4.38 3.05
C ALA A 323 -11.12 4.42 2.98
N SER A 324 -11.86 4.40 4.10
CA SER A 324 -13.32 4.25 4.06
C SER A 324 -14.10 5.55 3.87
N TRP A 325 -13.48 6.72 3.88
CA TRP A 325 -14.13 8.05 3.79
C TRP A 325 -15.21 8.16 2.71
N LEU A 326 -14.94 7.60 1.53
CA LEU A 326 -15.84 7.59 0.39
C LEU A 326 -16.33 6.17 0.02
N LEU A 327 -15.99 5.17 0.81
CA LEU A 327 -16.38 3.76 0.57
C LEU A 327 -17.91 3.57 0.54
N PRO A 328 -18.71 4.14 1.48
CA PRO A 328 -20.17 4.05 1.39
C PRO A 328 -20.73 4.67 0.10
N ALA A 329 -20.21 5.83 -0.31
CA ALA A 329 -20.61 6.47 -1.57
C ALA A 329 -20.22 5.64 -2.79
N ALA A 330 -19.04 5.02 -2.80
CA ALA A 330 -18.57 4.11 -3.85
C ALA A 330 -19.51 2.89 -4.00
N LEU A 331 -19.94 2.29 -2.89
CA LEU A 331 -20.87 1.15 -2.88
C LEU A 331 -22.26 1.55 -3.39
N ILE A 332 -22.80 2.69 -2.95
CA ILE A 332 -24.06 3.23 -3.45
C ILE A 332 -23.95 3.49 -4.97
N GLY A 333 -22.88 4.14 -5.39
CA GLY A 333 -22.61 4.43 -6.79
C GLY A 333 -22.45 3.18 -7.65
N LEU A 334 -21.77 2.15 -7.15
CA LEU A 334 -21.64 0.86 -7.82
C LEU A 334 -23.01 0.19 -8.01
N ALA A 335 -23.79 0.07 -6.93
CA ALA A 335 -25.12 -0.56 -6.98
C ALA A 335 -26.04 0.15 -8.00
N ALA A 336 -26.11 1.48 -7.91
CA ALA A 336 -26.89 2.30 -8.84
C ALA A 336 -26.36 2.19 -10.28
N GLY A 337 -25.05 2.28 -10.48
CA GLY A 337 -24.41 2.20 -11.79
C GLY A 337 -24.66 0.85 -12.49
N ILE A 338 -24.53 -0.26 -11.77
CA ILE A 338 -24.85 -1.60 -12.29
C ILE A 338 -26.34 -1.68 -12.63
N TRP A 339 -27.22 -1.16 -11.77
CA TRP A 339 -28.67 -1.11 -12.03
C TRP A 339 -29.01 -0.32 -13.30
N PHE A 340 -28.47 0.88 -13.47
CA PHE A 340 -28.74 1.70 -14.64
C PHE A 340 -28.15 1.11 -15.93
N THR A 341 -27.03 0.41 -15.84
CA THR A 341 -26.36 -0.18 -17.01
C THR A 341 -26.79 -1.61 -17.33
N ARG A 342 -27.68 -2.24 -16.53
CA ARG A 342 -28.07 -3.66 -16.70
C ARG A 342 -28.67 -4.00 -18.06
N ARG A 343 -29.29 -3.04 -18.72
CA ARG A 343 -29.92 -3.19 -20.05
C ARG A 343 -29.10 -2.58 -21.19
N THR A 344 -27.96 -1.99 -20.90
CA THR A 344 -27.05 -1.46 -21.94
C THR A 344 -26.31 -2.61 -22.63
N ALA A 345 -25.72 -2.32 -23.80
CA ALA A 345 -24.88 -3.28 -24.49
C ALA A 345 -23.76 -3.81 -23.55
N ARG A 346 -23.45 -5.09 -23.63
CA ARG A 346 -22.39 -5.69 -22.79
C ARG A 346 -21.02 -5.02 -22.95
N THR A 347 -20.76 -4.44 -24.13
CA THR A 347 -19.54 -3.70 -24.48
C THR A 347 -19.56 -2.24 -24.04
N GLY A 348 -20.57 -1.81 -23.27
CA GLY A 348 -20.67 -0.45 -22.77
C GLY A 348 -19.50 -0.10 -21.84
N THR A 349 -18.83 1.01 -22.14
CA THR A 349 -17.58 1.42 -21.44
C THR A 349 -17.81 1.69 -19.96
N VAL A 350 -18.91 2.38 -19.60
CA VAL A 350 -19.28 2.66 -18.20
C VAL A 350 -19.49 1.35 -17.43
N ARG A 351 -20.26 0.41 -18.01
CA ARG A 351 -20.49 -0.91 -17.40
C ARG A 351 -19.19 -1.67 -17.21
N THR A 352 -18.29 -1.61 -18.20
CA THR A 352 -16.95 -2.21 -18.09
C THR A 352 -16.17 -1.64 -16.91
N GLY A 353 -16.15 -0.31 -16.76
CA GLY A 353 -15.51 0.35 -15.62
C GLY A 353 -16.11 -0.09 -14.28
N LEU A 354 -17.45 -0.14 -14.18
CA LEU A 354 -18.12 -0.58 -12.96
C LEU A 354 -17.83 -2.04 -12.61
N LEU A 355 -17.76 -2.94 -13.59
CA LEU A 355 -17.40 -4.35 -13.37
C LEU A 355 -15.95 -4.50 -12.93
N LEU A 356 -15.02 -3.77 -13.55
CA LEU A 356 -13.62 -3.81 -13.23
C LEU A 356 -13.35 -3.31 -11.80
N TRP A 357 -13.73 -2.07 -11.53
CA TRP A 357 -13.48 -1.44 -10.25
C TRP A 357 -14.38 -1.98 -9.13
N GLY A 358 -15.61 -2.36 -9.44
CA GLY A 358 -16.51 -3.04 -8.52
C GLY A 358 -16.00 -4.42 -8.12
N GLY A 359 -15.54 -5.21 -9.09
CA GLY A 359 -14.92 -6.51 -8.82
C GLY A 359 -13.65 -6.38 -7.98
N TRP A 360 -12.78 -5.40 -8.29
CA TRP A 360 -11.61 -5.09 -7.47
C TRP A 360 -12.03 -4.73 -6.05
N LEU A 361 -12.95 -3.76 -5.86
CA LEU A 361 -13.39 -3.32 -4.54
C LEU A 361 -13.98 -4.47 -3.72
N LEU A 362 -14.89 -5.25 -4.32
CA LEU A 362 -15.62 -6.28 -3.58
C LEU A 362 -14.72 -7.47 -3.19
N VAL A 363 -13.83 -7.92 -4.09
CA VAL A 363 -12.92 -9.04 -3.78
C VAL A 363 -11.89 -8.62 -2.74
N THR A 364 -11.20 -7.49 -2.95
CA THR A 364 -10.18 -7.02 -2.01
C THR A 364 -10.81 -6.64 -0.67
N GLY A 365 -11.98 -5.98 -0.69
CA GLY A 365 -12.72 -5.61 0.50
C GLY A 365 -13.20 -6.83 1.29
N ALA A 366 -13.70 -7.87 0.61
CA ALA A 366 -14.09 -9.11 1.28
C ALA A 366 -12.89 -9.80 1.94
N VAL A 367 -11.75 -9.90 1.23
CA VAL A 367 -10.55 -10.52 1.82
C VAL A 367 -10.10 -9.74 3.05
N PHE A 368 -9.97 -8.41 2.97
CA PHE A 368 -9.53 -7.60 4.12
C PHE A 368 -10.54 -7.59 5.28
N SER A 369 -11.83 -7.75 5.00
CA SER A 369 -12.85 -7.85 6.03
C SER A 369 -12.80 -9.16 6.79
N PHE A 370 -12.52 -10.28 6.13
CA PHE A 370 -12.68 -11.62 6.71
C PHE A 370 -11.38 -12.38 6.94
N MET A 371 -10.22 -11.91 6.46
CA MET A 371 -8.93 -12.55 6.77
C MET A 371 -8.66 -12.49 8.28
N ASP A 372 -8.13 -13.57 8.84
CA ASP A 372 -7.93 -13.76 10.28
C ASP A 372 -6.46 -13.60 10.72
N GLY A 373 -5.51 -13.68 9.80
CA GLY A 373 -4.09 -13.47 10.08
C GLY A 373 -3.71 -11.99 10.17
N THR A 374 -2.40 -11.73 10.26
CA THR A 374 -1.84 -10.38 10.38
C THR A 374 -2.23 -9.49 9.20
N VAL A 375 -3.01 -8.44 9.46
CA VAL A 375 -3.39 -7.40 8.51
C VAL A 375 -3.18 -6.02 9.12
N HIS A 376 -2.40 -5.19 8.45
CA HIS A 376 -2.20 -3.81 8.91
C HIS A 376 -3.20 -2.85 8.27
N PRO A 377 -3.66 -1.80 8.99
CA PRO A 377 -4.62 -0.82 8.47
C PRO A 377 -4.20 -0.19 7.14
N TYR A 378 -2.92 0.09 6.93
CA TYR A 378 -2.42 0.69 5.70
C TYR A 378 -2.55 -0.22 4.46
N TYR A 379 -2.81 -1.54 4.61
CA TYR A 379 -3.10 -2.42 3.46
C TYR A 379 -4.32 -1.94 2.66
N THR A 380 -5.22 -1.19 3.30
CA THR A 380 -6.40 -0.59 2.66
C THR A 380 -6.05 0.38 1.54
N VAL A 381 -4.78 0.81 1.39
CA VAL A 381 -4.32 1.57 0.22
C VAL A 381 -4.61 0.83 -1.10
N ALA A 382 -4.61 -0.50 -1.09
CA ALA A 382 -4.99 -1.31 -2.25
C ALA A 382 -6.48 -1.18 -2.65
N LEU A 383 -7.36 -0.68 -1.76
CA LEU A 383 -8.76 -0.36 -2.06
C LEU A 383 -8.93 1.05 -2.66
N ALA A 384 -8.04 1.96 -2.33
CA ALA A 384 -8.17 3.38 -2.66
C ALA A 384 -8.39 3.65 -4.17
N PRO A 385 -7.68 2.99 -5.13
CA PRO A 385 -7.95 3.20 -6.55
C PRO A 385 -9.36 2.79 -6.99
N ALA A 386 -9.90 1.69 -6.43
CA ALA A 386 -11.23 1.21 -6.77
C ALA A 386 -12.33 2.13 -6.21
N VAL A 387 -12.20 2.56 -4.95
CA VAL A 387 -13.09 3.55 -4.34
C VAL A 387 -13.08 4.84 -5.15
N ALA A 388 -11.90 5.37 -5.47
CA ALA A 388 -11.73 6.60 -6.23
C ALA A 388 -12.35 6.51 -7.63
N ALA A 389 -12.11 5.42 -8.34
CA ALA A 389 -12.67 5.19 -9.66
C ALA A 389 -14.20 5.10 -9.64
N LEU A 390 -14.76 4.34 -8.69
CA LEU A 390 -16.21 4.17 -8.57
C LEU A 390 -16.91 5.48 -8.21
N VAL A 391 -16.35 6.28 -7.30
CA VAL A 391 -16.86 7.62 -6.99
C VAL A 391 -16.81 8.51 -8.22
N GLY A 392 -15.66 8.57 -8.93
CA GLY A 392 -15.51 9.38 -10.14
C GLY A 392 -16.48 8.99 -11.25
N ILE A 393 -16.61 7.69 -11.53
CA ILE A 393 -17.57 7.16 -12.52
C ILE A 393 -18.99 7.52 -12.11
N SER A 394 -19.37 7.18 -10.89
CA SER A 394 -20.77 7.33 -10.43
C SER A 394 -21.20 8.78 -10.36
N VAL A 395 -20.38 9.67 -9.78
CA VAL A 395 -20.68 11.09 -9.72
C VAL A 395 -20.85 11.68 -11.12
N ALA A 396 -19.93 11.37 -12.06
CA ALA A 396 -20.02 11.92 -13.41
C ALA A 396 -21.24 11.40 -14.19
N GLU A 397 -21.56 10.12 -14.11
CA GLU A 397 -22.68 9.53 -14.82
C GLU A 397 -24.03 9.97 -14.25
N LEU A 398 -24.17 9.98 -12.92
CA LEU A 398 -25.37 10.43 -12.23
C LEU A 398 -25.59 11.94 -12.43
N TRP A 399 -24.52 12.75 -12.47
CA TRP A 399 -24.60 14.17 -12.78
C TRP A 399 -25.10 14.45 -14.18
N ARG A 400 -24.72 13.64 -15.17
CA ARG A 400 -25.27 13.73 -16.53
C ARG A 400 -26.75 13.43 -16.56
N GLY A 401 -27.22 12.52 -15.70
CA GLY A 401 -28.63 12.15 -15.55
C GLY A 401 -29.42 13.02 -14.57
N ARG A 402 -28.87 14.12 -14.04
CA ARG A 402 -29.48 14.93 -12.95
C ARG A 402 -30.85 15.56 -13.28
N GLU A 403 -31.26 15.54 -14.53
CA GLU A 403 -32.61 15.95 -14.92
C GLU A 403 -33.68 14.98 -14.42
N PHE A 404 -33.32 13.73 -14.21
CA PHE A 404 -34.21 12.68 -13.71
C PHE A 404 -34.13 12.56 -12.19
N LEU A 405 -35.26 12.20 -11.57
CA LEU A 405 -35.38 12.12 -10.11
C LEU A 405 -34.42 11.10 -9.51
N VAL A 406 -34.37 9.87 -10.05
CA VAL A 406 -33.59 8.77 -9.45
C VAL A 406 -32.09 9.06 -9.42
N PRO A 407 -31.42 9.52 -10.48
CA PRO A 407 -30.02 9.93 -10.43
C PRO A 407 -29.74 11.04 -9.39
N ARG A 408 -30.66 12.01 -9.24
CA ARG A 408 -30.52 13.07 -8.21
C ARG A 408 -30.57 12.50 -6.79
N ILE A 409 -31.54 11.63 -6.53
CA ILE A 409 -31.69 11.01 -5.20
C ILE A 409 -30.45 10.16 -4.88
N VAL A 410 -29.90 9.43 -5.86
CA VAL A 410 -28.67 8.65 -5.64
C VAL A 410 -27.48 9.58 -5.36
N LEU A 411 -27.31 10.68 -6.11
CA LEU A 411 -26.27 11.69 -5.82
C LEU A 411 -26.43 12.31 -4.43
N ALA A 412 -27.68 12.64 -4.06
CA ALA A 412 -27.99 13.16 -2.74
C ALA A 412 -27.66 12.14 -1.64
N ALA A 413 -28.01 10.87 -1.85
CA ALA A 413 -27.66 9.79 -0.91
C ALA A 413 -26.14 9.62 -0.78
N MET A 414 -25.38 9.64 -1.90
CA MET A 414 -23.92 9.60 -1.86
C MET A 414 -23.35 10.77 -1.06
N ALA A 415 -23.82 12.01 -1.30
CA ALA A 415 -23.34 13.20 -0.60
C ALA A 415 -23.67 13.15 0.90
N ALA A 416 -24.92 12.84 1.25
CA ALA A 416 -25.37 12.74 2.64
C ALA A 416 -24.60 11.66 3.41
N THR A 417 -24.49 10.47 2.82
CA THR A 417 -23.77 9.35 3.45
C THR A 417 -22.29 9.68 3.64
N THR A 418 -21.65 10.37 2.68
CA THR A 418 -20.26 10.84 2.83
C THR A 418 -20.13 11.80 4.00
N GLY A 419 -21.03 12.78 4.13
CA GLY A 419 -20.99 13.75 5.23
C GLY A 419 -21.22 13.12 6.61
N VAL A 420 -22.21 12.21 6.70
CA VAL A 420 -22.49 11.47 7.95
C VAL A 420 -21.32 10.56 8.32
N TRP A 421 -20.76 9.85 7.34
CA TRP A 421 -19.63 8.96 7.59
C TRP A 421 -18.37 9.72 8.00
N ALA A 422 -18.07 10.83 7.32
CA ALA A 422 -16.96 11.70 7.70
C ALA A 422 -17.14 12.27 9.12
N PHE A 423 -18.39 12.63 9.52
CA PHE A 423 -18.68 13.06 10.88
C PHE A 423 -18.34 11.96 11.90
N ILE A 424 -18.78 10.71 11.64
CA ILE A 424 -18.51 9.56 12.52
C ILE A 424 -17.00 9.31 12.64
N LEU A 425 -16.26 9.35 11.54
CA LEU A 425 -14.81 9.16 11.59
C LEU A 425 -14.09 10.27 12.36
N LEU A 426 -14.53 11.52 12.20
CA LEU A 426 -13.96 12.67 12.93
C LEU A 426 -14.32 12.69 14.42
N GLU A 427 -15.37 11.96 14.86
CA GLU A 427 -15.64 11.78 16.28
C GLU A 427 -14.55 10.99 17.01
N GLY A 428 -13.76 10.18 16.29
CA GLY A 428 -12.57 9.52 16.84
C GLY A 428 -11.45 10.50 17.26
N THR A 429 -11.49 11.76 16.80
CA THR A 429 -10.51 12.81 17.09
C THR A 429 -11.20 14.13 17.43
N PRO A 430 -12.00 14.21 18.52
CA PRO A 430 -12.92 15.32 18.77
C PRO A 430 -12.23 16.65 18.99
N ASP A 431 -11.01 16.65 19.53
CA ASP A 431 -10.23 17.85 19.85
C ASP A 431 -9.44 18.39 18.65
N TRP A 432 -9.23 17.54 17.63
CA TRP A 432 -8.55 17.95 16.42
C TRP A 432 -9.54 18.52 15.41
N LEU A 433 -9.39 19.81 15.08
CA LEU A 433 -10.28 20.55 14.17
C LEU A 433 -11.79 20.38 14.52
N PRO A 434 -12.24 20.70 15.73
CA PRO A 434 -13.58 20.35 16.24
C PRO A 434 -14.74 20.88 15.39
N ALA A 435 -14.53 22.00 14.66
CA ALA A 435 -15.53 22.58 13.76
C ALA A 435 -15.67 21.79 12.46
N LEU A 436 -14.62 21.08 12.02
CA LEU A 436 -14.58 20.42 10.70
C LEU A 436 -15.71 19.39 10.55
N ARG A 437 -15.96 18.57 11.57
CA ARG A 437 -17.00 17.52 11.54
C ARG A 437 -18.39 18.12 11.30
N TRP A 438 -18.70 19.26 11.95
CA TRP A 438 -19.99 19.94 11.80
C TRP A 438 -20.10 20.65 10.45
N ILE A 439 -19.02 21.29 9.97
CA ILE A 439 -18.99 21.95 8.66
C ILE A 439 -19.21 20.92 7.54
N VAL A 440 -18.54 19.76 7.61
CA VAL A 440 -18.67 18.69 6.61
C VAL A 440 -20.07 18.09 6.65
N LEU A 441 -20.60 17.79 7.83
CA LEU A 441 -21.95 17.25 7.98
C LEU A 441 -22.99 18.23 7.43
N ALA A 442 -23.00 19.46 7.93
CA ALA A 442 -24.00 20.47 7.52
C ALA A 442 -23.89 20.78 6.02
N GLY A 443 -22.68 21.00 5.51
CA GLY A 443 -22.44 21.28 4.10
C GLY A 443 -22.88 20.11 3.20
N SER A 444 -22.56 18.88 3.56
CA SER A 444 -22.99 17.70 2.80
C SER A 444 -24.49 17.49 2.81
N VAL A 445 -25.16 17.73 3.95
CA VAL A 445 -26.64 17.64 4.06
C VAL A 445 -27.31 18.73 3.21
N ILE A 446 -26.81 19.96 3.25
CA ILE A 446 -27.34 21.06 2.42
C ILE A 446 -27.16 20.73 0.93
N VAL A 447 -25.97 20.28 0.53
CA VAL A 447 -25.68 19.85 -0.85
C VAL A 447 -26.63 18.72 -1.25
N ALA A 448 -26.82 17.70 -0.40
CA ALA A 448 -27.71 16.58 -0.66
C ALA A 448 -29.16 17.03 -0.85
N ALA A 449 -29.65 17.93 0.00
CA ALA A 449 -31.00 18.50 -0.11
C ALA A 449 -31.19 19.26 -1.44
N ILE A 450 -30.24 20.12 -1.82
CA ILE A 450 -30.29 20.86 -3.08
C ILE A 450 -30.21 19.90 -4.29
N LEU A 451 -29.36 18.86 -4.23
CA LEU A 451 -29.27 17.83 -5.26
C LEU A 451 -30.61 17.11 -5.44
N ALA A 452 -31.26 16.70 -4.36
CA ALA A 452 -32.54 15.99 -4.40
C ALA A 452 -33.66 16.84 -5.01
N VAL A 453 -33.77 18.11 -4.57
CA VAL A 453 -34.92 18.98 -4.90
C VAL A 453 -34.74 19.70 -6.23
N GLY A 454 -33.55 20.24 -6.53
CA GLY A 454 -33.46 21.28 -7.54
C GLY A 454 -32.22 21.35 -8.42
N ALA A 455 -31.29 20.40 -8.39
CA ALA A 455 -30.03 20.48 -9.16
C ALA A 455 -30.24 20.77 -10.66
N HIS A 456 -31.31 20.27 -11.25
CA HIS A 456 -31.66 20.47 -12.67
C HIS A 456 -32.16 21.90 -12.97
N ARG A 457 -32.60 22.66 -11.97
CA ARG A 457 -33.16 24.03 -12.14
C ARG A 457 -32.09 25.12 -12.00
N LEU A 458 -30.87 24.77 -11.54
CA LEU A 458 -29.87 25.76 -11.16
C LEU A 458 -29.12 26.39 -12.35
N GLY A 459 -29.29 25.92 -13.59
CA GLY A 459 -28.59 26.45 -14.74
C GLY A 459 -27.07 26.53 -14.48
N ARG A 460 -26.48 27.72 -14.58
CA ARG A 460 -25.03 27.93 -14.32
C ARG A 460 -24.64 27.73 -12.85
N ALA A 461 -25.54 27.95 -11.89
CA ALA A 461 -25.28 27.73 -10.47
C ALA A 461 -25.11 26.24 -10.13
N ALA A 462 -25.45 25.31 -11.02
CA ALA A 462 -25.17 23.90 -10.87
C ALA A 462 -23.65 23.60 -10.76
N VAL A 463 -22.78 24.46 -11.35
CA VAL A 463 -21.33 24.33 -11.20
C VAL A 463 -20.91 24.61 -9.76
N VAL A 464 -21.50 25.64 -9.14
CA VAL A 464 -21.24 25.95 -7.71
C VAL A 464 -21.64 24.79 -6.82
N LEU A 465 -22.80 24.18 -7.08
CA LEU A 465 -23.28 23.01 -6.34
C LEU A 465 -22.33 21.81 -6.51
N ALA A 466 -21.88 21.54 -7.75
CA ALA A 466 -20.94 20.47 -8.02
C ALA A 466 -19.59 20.69 -7.31
N THR A 467 -19.08 21.92 -7.33
CA THR A 467 -17.86 22.30 -6.63
C THR A 467 -18.03 22.13 -5.11
N ALA A 468 -19.13 22.60 -4.54
CA ALA A 468 -19.45 22.45 -3.12
C ALA A 468 -19.53 20.96 -2.72
N ALA A 469 -20.16 20.11 -3.55
CA ALA A 469 -20.24 18.67 -3.32
C ALA A 469 -18.85 18.02 -3.25
N VAL A 470 -17.96 18.40 -4.15
CA VAL A 470 -16.57 17.90 -4.16
C VAL A 470 -15.80 18.43 -2.94
N LEU A 471 -15.92 19.71 -2.61
CA LEU A 471 -15.25 20.32 -1.47
C LEU A 471 -15.68 19.68 -0.14
N PHE A 472 -16.96 19.58 0.13
CA PHE A 472 -17.46 18.96 1.37
C PHE A 472 -17.18 17.45 1.42
N GLY A 473 -17.27 16.75 0.28
CA GLY A 473 -16.97 15.32 0.19
C GLY A 473 -15.49 14.99 0.42
N LEU A 474 -14.58 15.91 0.06
CA LEU A 474 -13.13 15.70 0.20
C LEU A 474 -12.52 16.47 1.38
N ALA A 475 -13.25 17.34 2.08
CA ALA A 475 -12.66 18.19 3.14
C ALA A 475 -12.02 17.36 4.26
N ALA A 476 -12.71 16.37 4.78
CA ALA A 476 -12.21 15.54 5.87
C ALA A 476 -11.02 14.67 5.45
N PRO A 477 -11.08 13.86 4.37
CA PRO A 477 -9.92 13.10 3.92
C PRO A 477 -8.75 14.01 3.51
N THR A 478 -9.00 15.20 2.96
CA THR A 478 -7.94 16.17 2.66
C THR A 478 -7.24 16.65 3.93
N ALA A 479 -7.98 16.96 4.98
CA ALA A 479 -7.41 17.37 6.25
C ALA A 479 -6.51 16.29 6.85
N PHE A 480 -6.94 15.01 6.81
CA PHE A 480 -6.12 13.86 7.21
C PHE A 480 -4.90 13.66 6.31
N ALA A 481 -5.05 13.81 4.99
CA ALA A 481 -3.93 13.72 4.05
C ALA A 481 -2.89 14.83 4.31
N ILE A 482 -3.33 16.05 4.60
CA ILE A 482 -2.43 17.16 4.97
C ILE A 482 -1.75 16.86 6.31
N TYR A 483 -2.47 16.33 7.31
CA TYR A 483 -1.88 15.91 8.57
C TYR A 483 -0.75 14.91 8.33
N ASN A 484 -0.99 13.85 7.54
CA ASN A 484 0.01 12.84 7.21
C ASN A 484 1.25 13.43 6.51
N VAL A 485 1.09 14.51 5.75
CA VAL A 485 2.20 15.18 5.04
C VAL A 485 3.01 16.09 5.95
N THR A 486 2.38 16.67 6.98
CA THR A 486 2.97 17.67 7.86
C THR A 486 3.51 17.11 9.18
N HIS A 487 3.24 15.84 9.47
CA HIS A 487 3.72 15.13 10.67
C HIS A 487 4.61 13.96 10.29
N GLU A 488 5.51 13.62 11.18
CA GLU A 488 6.43 12.50 10.98
C GLU A 488 5.73 11.16 11.21
N HIS A 489 6.03 10.21 10.35
CA HIS A 489 5.50 8.86 10.42
C HIS A 489 6.67 7.87 10.41
N ASN A 490 6.80 7.07 11.47
CA ASN A 490 7.90 6.15 11.69
C ASN A 490 7.41 4.77 12.12
N GLY A 491 8.19 3.75 11.76
CA GLY A 491 7.96 2.37 12.18
C GLY A 491 7.01 1.57 11.31
N PRO A 492 6.95 0.24 11.51
CA PRO A 492 6.25 -0.69 10.61
C PRO A 492 4.72 -0.64 10.70
N GLY A 493 4.16 -0.02 11.73
CA GLY A 493 2.73 0.04 12.01
C GLY A 493 2.10 1.42 11.83
N THR A 494 2.71 2.28 11.02
CA THR A 494 2.20 3.64 10.80
C THR A 494 0.76 3.65 10.27
N MET A 495 -0.03 4.62 10.72
CA MET A 495 -1.45 4.80 10.41
C MET A 495 -1.75 6.27 10.11
N SER A 496 -2.89 6.52 9.44
CA SER A 496 -3.28 7.85 8.99
C SER A 496 -3.95 8.69 10.09
N GLY A 497 -3.60 9.98 10.14
CA GLY A 497 -4.31 11.00 10.91
C GLY A 497 -3.89 11.13 12.38
N PRO A 498 -4.50 12.08 13.11
CA PRO A 498 -4.07 12.50 14.45
C PRO A 498 -4.47 11.52 15.57
N SER A 499 -5.34 10.54 15.31
CA SER A 499 -5.87 9.61 16.33
C SER A 499 -4.82 8.73 16.99
N HIS A 500 -3.63 8.61 16.37
CA HIS A 500 -2.56 7.77 16.88
C HIS A 500 -1.67 8.46 17.91
N ASP A 501 -1.58 9.78 17.87
CA ASP A 501 -0.84 10.55 18.88
C ASP A 501 -1.58 10.56 20.23
N ALA A 502 -2.90 10.41 20.23
CA ALA A 502 -3.72 10.44 21.43
C ALA A 502 -3.99 9.08 22.11
N GLY A 503 -3.91 7.96 21.38
CA GLY A 503 -4.36 6.65 21.87
C GLY A 503 -3.24 5.66 22.21
N PHE A 504 -2.05 5.80 21.63
CA PHE A 504 -0.92 4.90 21.85
C PHE A 504 0.18 5.49 22.73
N GLY A 505 -0.02 6.70 23.27
CA GLY A 505 0.96 7.43 24.07
C GLY A 505 1.34 6.79 25.41
N HIS A 506 0.63 5.78 25.91
CA HIS A 506 0.92 5.23 27.24
C HIS A 506 0.72 3.70 27.36
N GLY A 507 1.07 2.93 26.32
CA GLY A 507 1.08 1.46 26.47
C GLY A 507 0.62 0.62 25.29
N GLY A 508 0.33 1.24 24.13
CA GLY A 508 0.05 0.48 22.89
C GLY A 508 1.36 0.00 22.22
N PRO A 509 1.28 -0.96 21.26
CA PRO A 509 2.46 -1.55 20.61
C PRO A 509 3.38 -0.55 19.88
N GLY A 510 2.95 0.69 19.64
CA GLY A 510 3.70 1.76 18.98
C GLY A 510 3.95 3.00 19.85
N GLY A 511 3.48 3.07 21.10
CA GLY A 511 3.78 4.14 22.04
C GLY A 511 5.16 4.00 22.71
N PRO A 512 5.69 5.01 23.43
CA PRO A 512 7.00 4.95 24.09
C PRO A 512 7.21 3.78 25.07
N GLY A 513 6.21 2.96 25.31
CA GLY A 513 6.24 1.76 26.15
C GLY A 513 5.68 0.50 25.48
N GLY A 514 5.26 0.56 24.21
CA GLY A 514 4.78 -0.59 23.46
C GLY A 514 5.90 -1.36 22.75
N PRO A 515 5.69 -2.63 22.35
CA PRO A 515 6.71 -3.44 21.70
C PRO A 515 7.22 -2.88 20.36
N PHE A 516 6.57 -1.85 19.79
CA PHE A 516 6.93 -1.20 18.53
C PHE A 516 6.93 0.34 18.62
N GLY A 517 6.77 0.92 19.83
CA GLY A 517 6.79 2.37 20.03
C GLY A 517 8.22 2.91 20.11
N GLY A 518 8.40 4.21 19.88
CA GLY A 518 9.65 4.94 19.65
C GLY A 518 10.82 4.75 20.64
N HIS A 519 10.73 3.81 21.55
CA HIS A 519 11.79 3.25 22.37
C HIS A 519 11.74 1.72 22.27
N GLY A 520 11.50 1.18 21.06
CA GLY A 520 11.72 -0.23 20.78
C GLY A 520 13.16 -0.63 21.11
N PRO A 521 13.46 -1.93 21.29
CA PRO A 521 14.83 -2.39 21.43
C PRO A 521 15.63 -1.86 20.22
N GLY A 522 16.62 -1.01 20.45
CA GLY A 522 17.45 -0.41 19.42
C GLY A 522 17.35 1.12 19.26
N ALA A 523 16.32 1.82 19.75
CA ALA A 523 16.31 3.29 19.70
C ALA A 523 17.42 3.89 20.58
N GLY A 524 17.65 3.34 21.78
CA GLY A 524 18.77 3.75 22.65
C GLY A 524 20.13 3.27 22.14
N GLU A 525 20.19 2.13 21.44
CA GLU A 525 21.41 1.58 20.84
C GLU A 525 21.85 2.42 19.62
N ALA A 526 20.90 2.86 18.80
CA ALA A 526 21.21 3.74 17.67
C ALA A 526 21.79 5.09 18.13
N ASP A 527 21.39 5.62 19.29
CA ASP A 527 21.93 6.86 19.82
C ASP A 527 23.29 6.70 20.53
N ASN A 528 23.73 5.45 20.76
CA ASN A 528 25.00 5.15 21.39
C ASN A 528 26.18 5.47 20.45
N ALA A 529 26.79 6.62 20.63
CA ALA A 529 27.93 7.06 19.81
C ALA A 529 29.21 6.20 20.00
N ALA A 530 29.38 5.57 21.16
CA ALA A 530 30.50 4.68 21.41
C ALA A 530 30.34 3.37 20.63
N LEU A 531 29.14 2.81 20.63
CA LEU A 531 28.81 1.62 19.83
C LEU A 531 28.93 1.90 18.33
N ALA A 532 28.42 3.03 17.86
CA ALA A 532 28.56 3.39 16.45
C ALA A 532 30.02 3.44 15.99
N ARG A 533 30.91 4.10 16.73
CA ARG A 533 32.34 4.14 16.40
C ARG A 533 33.00 2.75 16.43
N LEU A 534 32.59 1.90 17.37
CA LEU A 534 33.10 0.52 17.44
C LEU A 534 32.74 -0.27 16.17
N LEU A 535 31.51 -0.12 15.70
CA LEU A 535 31.01 -0.81 14.50
C LEU A 535 31.63 -0.26 13.20
N GLU A 536 31.80 1.06 13.10
CA GLU A 536 32.46 1.72 11.97
C GLU A 536 33.93 1.28 11.81
N GLY A 537 34.60 0.91 12.92
CA GLY A 537 35.98 0.44 12.93
C GLY A 537 36.16 -1.06 12.70
N ALA A 538 35.07 -1.82 12.52
CA ALA A 538 35.15 -3.27 12.32
C ALA A 538 35.44 -3.63 10.85
N ASP A 539 36.53 -4.33 10.60
CA ASP A 539 36.92 -4.85 9.28
C ASP A 539 36.53 -6.33 9.17
N SER A 540 35.24 -6.61 8.96
CA SER A 540 34.68 -7.95 8.84
C SER A 540 33.42 -7.91 7.96
N ARG A 541 33.01 -9.07 7.42
CA ARG A 541 31.81 -9.17 6.59
C ARG A 541 30.59 -8.62 7.31
N TRP A 542 30.46 -8.94 8.60
CA TRP A 542 29.48 -8.34 9.50
C TRP A 542 30.19 -7.71 10.69
N ALA A 543 30.04 -6.40 10.85
CA ALA A 543 30.60 -5.69 12.01
C ALA A 543 30.05 -6.22 13.33
N ALA A 544 28.76 -6.54 13.36
CA ALA A 544 28.14 -7.23 14.50
C ALA A 544 26.96 -8.10 14.07
N ALA A 545 26.50 -8.93 15.00
CA ALA A 545 25.25 -9.66 14.95
C ALA A 545 24.40 -9.32 16.16
N SER A 546 23.06 -9.28 15.99
CA SER A 546 22.09 -9.16 17.08
C SER A 546 20.82 -9.92 16.75
N VAL A 547 20.01 -10.25 17.76
CA VAL A 547 18.74 -10.96 17.56
C VAL A 547 17.66 -10.01 17.08
N GLY A 548 17.05 -10.33 15.92
CA GLY A 548 16.01 -9.52 15.28
C GLY A 548 16.55 -8.29 14.55
N SER A 549 15.72 -7.71 13.71
CA SER A 549 16.13 -6.62 12.81
C SER A 549 15.95 -5.21 13.38
N MET A 550 15.13 -5.04 14.40
CA MET A 550 14.72 -3.69 14.85
C MET A 550 15.90 -2.83 15.31
N GLY A 551 16.79 -3.38 16.16
CA GLY A 551 18.00 -2.68 16.60
C GLY A 551 19.07 -2.61 15.52
N VAL A 552 19.27 -3.71 14.80
CA VAL A 552 20.24 -3.83 13.73
C VAL A 552 20.01 -2.80 12.63
N SER A 553 18.78 -2.69 12.11
CA SER A 553 18.46 -1.78 11.00
C SER A 553 18.76 -0.32 11.31
N SER A 554 18.49 0.13 12.53
CA SER A 554 18.78 1.52 12.94
C SER A 554 20.29 1.80 13.02
N LEU A 555 21.06 0.82 13.52
CA LEU A 555 22.52 0.92 13.58
C LEU A 555 23.16 0.88 12.20
N GLU A 556 22.70 0.00 11.30
CA GLU A 556 23.16 -0.04 9.90
C GLU A 556 22.95 1.29 9.19
N LEU A 557 21.75 1.86 9.31
CA LEU A 557 21.43 3.15 8.70
C LEU A 557 22.31 4.29 9.22
N LYS A 558 22.73 4.24 10.49
CA LYS A 558 23.57 5.23 11.11
C LYS A 558 25.05 5.08 10.76
N THR A 559 25.55 3.84 10.81
CA THR A 559 26.98 3.55 10.67
C THR A 559 27.40 3.21 9.25
N GLY A 560 26.46 2.74 8.42
CA GLY A 560 26.77 2.17 7.11
C GLY A 560 27.45 0.80 7.18
N ALA A 561 27.69 0.26 8.37
CA ALA A 561 28.27 -1.06 8.57
C ALA A 561 27.26 -2.16 8.33
N SER A 562 27.69 -3.30 7.81
CA SER A 562 26.84 -4.48 7.63
C SER A 562 26.62 -5.18 8.97
N LEU A 563 25.37 -5.40 9.37
CA LEU A 563 24.99 -6.04 10.64
C LEU A 563 24.07 -7.24 10.40
N MET A 564 24.38 -8.37 11.03
CA MET A 564 23.60 -9.60 10.88
C MET A 564 22.37 -9.59 11.82
N ALA A 565 21.16 -9.63 11.24
CA ALA A 565 19.90 -9.81 11.97
C ALA A 565 19.64 -11.31 12.19
N ILE A 566 20.04 -11.85 13.32
CA ILE A 566 19.79 -13.27 13.66
C ILE A 566 18.27 -13.49 13.82
N GLY A 567 17.74 -14.43 13.05
CA GLY A 567 16.30 -14.75 13.09
C GLY A 567 15.41 -13.73 12.41
N GLY A 568 15.95 -12.87 11.54
CA GLY A 568 15.16 -11.96 10.69
C GLY A 568 14.41 -10.88 11.46
N PHE A 569 13.18 -10.53 11.01
CA PHE A 569 12.42 -9.41 11.55
C PHE A 569 12.16 -9.52 13.05
N THR A 570 11.66 -10.68 13.51
CA THR A 570 11.28 -10.91 14.92
C THR A 570 12.30 -11.70 15.72
N GLY A 571 13.38 -12.18 15.12
CA GLY A 571 14.32 -13.11 15.74
C GLY A 571 13.87 -14.58 15.72
N SER A 572 12.84 -14.92 14.95
CA SER A 572 12.23 -16.26 14.94
C SER A 572 12.54 -17.10 13.70
N ASP A 573 13.12 -16.52 12.65
CA ASP A 573 13.57 -17.25 11.47
C ASP A 573 14.71 -18.23 11.82
N ASN A 574 14.79 -19.34 11.09
CA ASN A 574 15.79 -20.39 11.32
C ASN A 574 17.17 -20.06 10.72
N SER A 575 17.62 -18.81 10.78
CA SER A 575 18.86 -18.35 10.17
C SER A 575 19.57 -17.26 10.99
N PRO A 576 20.92 -17.39 11.14
CA PRO A 576 21.70 -18.60 10.89
C PRO A 576 21.39 -19.68 11.92
N THR A 577 21.72 -20.94 11.61
CA THR A 577 21.79 -22.00 12.63
C THR A 577 22.99 -21.77 13.54
N LEU A 578 23.00 -22.36 14.75
CA LEU A 578 24.15 -22.26 15.66
C LEU A 578 25.46 -22.69 14.98
N ALA A 579 25.43 -23.80 14.25
CA ALA A 579 26.62 -24.31 13.55
C ALA A 579 27.12 -23.33 12.47
N GLN A 580 26.22 -22.72 11.71
CA GLN A 580 26.60 -21.69 10.73
C GLN A 580 27.20 -20.46 11.42
N PHE A 581 26.58 -19.99 12.52
CA PHE A 581 27.09 -18.85 13.26
C PHE A 581 28.49 -19.12 13.84
N GLN A 582 28.72 -20.33 14.39
CA GLN A 582 30.04 -20.75 14.86
C GLN A 582 31.07 -20.76 13.76
N SER A 583 30.72 -21.22 12.54
CA SER A 583 31.62 -21.14 11.38
C SER A 583 31.96 -19.69 11.03
N TYR A 584 30.96 -18.79 10.96
CA TYR A 584 31.21 -17.36 10.67
C TYR A 584 32.13 -16.70 11.71
N VAL A 585 32.01 -17.09 12.98
CA VAL A 585 32.91 -16.60 14.04
C VAL A 585 34.32 -17.18 13.87
N ALA A 586 34.45 -18.47 13.59
CA ALA A 586 35.74 -19.13 13.36
C ALA A 586 36.48 -18.57 12.14
N ASP A 587 35.73 -18.20 11.10
CA ASP A 587 36.25 -17.59 9.87
C ASP A 587 36.45 -16.06 9.99
N HIS A 588 36.26 -15.47 11.19
CA HIS A 588 36.35 -14.04 11.48
C HIS A 588 35.40 -13.16 10.63
N GLU A 589 34.31 -13.73 10.14
CA GLU A 589 33.32 -13.00 9.36
C GLU A 589 32.40 -12.12 10.22
N VAL A 590 32.21 -12.42 11.51
CA VAL A 590 31.42 -11.63 12.49
C VAL A 590 32.34 -11.14 13.60
N ARG A 591 32.43 -9.83 13.78
CA ARG A 591 33.34 -9.25 14.78
C ARG A 591 32.71 -9.17 16.17
N TYR A 592 31.51 -8.63 16.28
CA TYR A 592 30.86 -8.39 17.57
C TYR A 592 29.49 -9.10 17.64
N PHE A 593 29.04 -9.36 18.86
CA PHE A 593 27.65 -9.72 19.14
C PHE A 593 27.05 -8.69 20.11
N ILE A 594 25.94 -8.07 19.74
CA ILE A 594 25.22 -7.09 20.57
C ILE A 594 24.17 -7.85 21.37
N GLY A 595 24.34 -7.87 22.69
CA GLY A 595 23.38 -8.46 23.63
C GLY A 595 22.18 -7.55 23.82
N SER A 596 20.99 -8.12 23.98
CA SER A 596 19.81 -7.34 24.37
C SER A 596 19.78 -7.18 25.89
N ASP A 597 19.64 -5.94 26.39
CA ASP A 597 19.52 -5.63 27.84
C ASP A 597 18.21 -6.14 28.48
N ARG A 598 17.26 -6.54 27.70
CA ARG A 598 16.03 -7.18 28.16
C ARG A 598 16.23 -8.68 28.19
N GLY A 599 16.57 -9.18 29.37
CA GLY A 599 16.92 -10.57 29.67
C GLY A 599 16.01 -11.58 29.02
N GLY A 600 16.56 -12.34 28.10
CA GLY A 600 16.00 -13.55 27.53
C GLY A 600 15.25 -13.35 26.20
N PRO A 601 15.32 -14.36 25.33
CA PRO A 601 14.49 -14.44 24.15
C PRO A 601 13.01 -14.40 24.53
N PRO A 602 12.10 -13.98 23.63
CA PRO A 602 10.66 -13.98 23.89
C PRO A 602 10.23 -15.35 24.47
N HIS A 603 9.61 -15.32 25.62
CA HIS A 603 9.26 -16.52 26.39
C HIS A 603 8.64 -17.60 25.51
N GLY A 604 9.28 -18.78 25.42
CA GLY A 604 8.65 -20.03 25.02
C GLY A 604 9.08 -20.67 23.70
N ARG A 605 10.07 -20.17 22.95
CA ARG A 605 10.54 -20.83 21.71
C ARG A 605 12.02 -21.16 21.77
N SER A 606 12.37 -22.45 21.80
CA SER A 606 13.74 -22.93 21.56
C SER A 606 14.06 -22.82 20.05
N GLY A 607 14.77 -21.77 19.64
CA GLY A 607 15.19 -21.55 18.25
C GLY A 607 16.68 -21.25 18.14
N PRO A 608 17.22 -21.16 16.90
CA PRO A 608 18.63 -20.85 16.65
C PRO A 608 19.13 -19.58 17.35
N ALA A 609 18.31 -18.51 17.38
CA ALA A 609 18.66 -17.26 18.03
C ALA A 609 18.96 -17.42 19.54
N GLN A 610 18.15 -18.25 20.23
CA GLN A 610 18.41 -18.56 21.64
C GLN A 610 19.69 -19.37 21.83
N GLN A 611 19.90 -20.38 20.98
CA GLN A 611 21.11 -21.22 21.03
C GLN A 611 22.37 -20.39 20.81
N ILE A 612 22.33 -19.47 19.83
CA ILE A 612 23.45 -18.57 19.53
C ILE A 612 23.71 -17.64 20.71
N THR A 613 22.67 -17.02 21.27
CA THR A 613 22.80 -16.11 22.42
C THR A 613 23.45 -16.83 23.62
N GLN A 614 22.96 -18.03 23.95
CA GLN A 614 23.51 -18.83 25.04
C GLN A 614 24.96 -19.24 24.78
N TRP A 615 25.27 -19.65 23.54
CA TRP A 615 26.63 -20.01 23.18
C TRP A 615 27.60 -18.81 23.28
N VAL A 616 27.19 -17.63 22.82
CA VAL A 616 28.01 -16.41 22.96
C VAL A 616 28.24 -16.06 24.43
N GLN A 617 27.19 -16.09 25.25
CA GLN A 617 27.30 -15.80 26.68
C GLN A 617 28.21 -16.77 27.45
N GLN A 618 28.28 -18.04 27.02
CA GLN A 618 29.13 -19.06 27.62
C GLN A 618 30.59 -18.94 27.21
N ASN A 619 30.88 -18.50 25.99
CA ASN A 619 32.22 -18.58 25.41
C ASN A 619 32.94 -17.21 25.32
N PHE A 620 32.27 -16.10 25.49
CA PHE A 620 32.84 -14.75 25.34
C PHE A 620 32.57 -13.88 26.56
N THR A 621 33.45 -12.92 26.80
CA THR A 621 33.33 -11.97 27.94
C THR A 621 32.49 -10.76 27.52
N PRO A 622 31.45 -10.37 28.30
CA PRO A 622 30.68 -9.17 28.03
C PRO A 622 31.51 -7.91 28.28
N ILE A 623 31.36 -6.92 27.44
CA ILE A 623 31.94 -5.58 27.53
C ILE A 623 30.80 -4.55 27.51
N ASP A 624 30.81 -3.61 28.41
CA ASP A 624 29.89 -2.47 28.35
C ASP A 624 30.42 -1.40 27.39
N VAL A 625 29.61 -1.05 26.40
CA VAL A 625 29.92 -0.02 25.41
C VAL A 625 28.83 1.04 25.47
N GLY A 626 28.99 2.03 26.33
CA GLY A 626 28.03 3.12 26.49
C GLY A 626 26.64 2.67 26.97
N GLY A 627 26.57 1.68 27.87
CA GLY A 627 25.36 1.11 28.40
C GLY A 627 24.79 -0.05 27.59
N THR A 628 25.47 -0.49 26.50
CA THR A 628 25.07 -1.64 25.70
C THR A 628 26.04 -2.80 25.93
N THR A 629 25.53 -3.98 26.22
CA THR A 629 26.34 -5.19 26.37
C THR A 629 26.78 -5.69 25.00
N VAL A 630 28.10 -5.80 24.79
CA VAL A 630 28.73 -6.24 23.55
C VAL A 630 29.70 -7.38 23.85
N TYR A 631 29.82 -8.36 22.98
CA TYR A 631 30.80 -9.44 23.06
C TYR A 631 31.74 -9.35 21.87
N ASP A 632 33.06 -9.31 22.11
CA ASP A 632 34.08 -9.39 21.06
C ASP A 632 34.32 -10.85 20.69
N LEU A 633 33.82 -11.26 19.53
CA LEU A 633 33.90 -12.67 19.08
C LEU A 633 35.28 -13.10 18.58
N SER A 634 36.27 -12.19 18.52
CA SER A 634 37.65 -12.54 18.25
C SER A 634 38.43 -12.95 19.51
N GLN A 635 37.88 -12.79 20.69
CA GLN A 635 38.54 -13.03 21.97
C GLN A 635 37.68 -13.99 22.84
N PRO A 636 37.77 -15.30 22.59
CA PRO A 636 37.11 -16.29 23.43
C PRO A 636 37.70 -16.24 24.85
N ARG A 637 36.88 -16.68 25.84
CA ARG A 637 37.28 -16.77 27.25
C ARG A 637 38.47 -17.67 27.45
#